data_7a2992d8e5ea936ce6be311ed4267a12
#
_entry.id   7a2992d8e5ea936ce6be311ed4267a12
#
_cell.length_a   1.000
_cell.length_b   1.000
_cell.length_c   1.000
_cell.angle_alpha   90.00
_cell.angle_beta   90.00
_cell.angle_gamma   90.00
#
_symmetry.space_group_name_H-M   'P 1'
#
loop_
_entity.id
_entity.type
_entity.pdbx_description
1 polymer ?
#
loop_
_entity_poly.entity_id
_entity_poly.type
_entity_poly.pdbx_seq_one_letter_code
_entity_poly.pdbx_strand_id
1 'polypeptide(L)'
;MNKIVSTIIFFSLAATAQAQTAGEATIRLTGTTLMHEMRATPSPLDGAEISDRAVSFQWPLPAGLNILRSGLDGAEENTPKKETDKSKLRYFLRYSQTPAFKPEATVQAETRWPFFNPKQDLAPGTWYWQYGYVTDGKTEWSDTLQFTVKNNPRKFCPPALDAVLKNLPAHHPRVWLDRDEWDGFIKRSEGKAERKTYLKRADKVLATPMKSVNDINSDLAKGLANEMQKNAMLTRESRRIIDSEEANTDVLIRAYLLTKDRRYADEAVKRVKEMATWGDNKNVVGDFNEATLLSLCSMAYDALYDVLDDATRKFLLNEIKEFGNSMYMHDINRLENHIADNHVWQMTFRILTMAAFTVYGELPEADAWTDYCYNLWLARFPGLNKDGAWHNGDSYFHVNIRTLVEVPYFYPRLTGFNYFSDPWYQGNALYVIYQQPPFSKSGGNGSSHQKILTPSGTRVGYADALARMTGNTFAADYVRHISARQPDILEQGSTSKASGLAWFRLQCDKPLPDGPGLKDLPMGHVFPQSGLASFSTNLDDTRKSAMLSFRSSPYGSTSHAIANQNAFNTFWNGQSLFYSSGHHTSFTDIHGVYCHRATRAHNTILVNGMGQRIGTEGYGWIPRYYVSDNISYVAGDASNAYGKVISPLWLLRGKQSNLEFSPENGWDDTSLKIFRRHIVTLGKSGYSFIYDELEAEEPVTWSYQLHTVTNPMNVNKTREYVHIRATSKDGASDAYLFSSGTLETDTTSRFFVPAVNWLRADEKGHFAPYPNHWHFTATSDKQKVYRFATIVYTHAKENDAENAQAAPRKLKDGSIQIGDWNIKANISTAG
;
A
#
# COMPACT_ATOMS: atom_id res chain seq x y z
N MET A 1 33.52 10.77 23.45
CA MET A 1 32.77 10.97 22.17
C MET A 1 33.59 10.28 21.09
N ASN A 2 33.43 8.97 20.98
CA ASN A 2 34.19 8.17 20.03
C ASN A 2 33.39 8.09 18.71
N LYS A 3 33.99 8.65 17.67
CA LYS A 3 33.46 8.56 16.30
C LYS A 3 33.70 7.13 15.79
N ILE A 4 32.67 6.33 15.76
CA ILE A 4 32.72 5.06 15.04
C ILE A 4 32.67 5.39 13.55
N VAL A 5 33.79 5.20 12.88
CA VAL A 5 33.92 5.44 11.42
C VAL A 5 33.78 4.11 10.74
N SER A 6 32.55 3.80 10.35
CA SER A 6 32.29 2.76 9.33
C SER A 6 32.62 3.36 7.99
N THR A 7 33.68 2.90 7.33
CA THR A 7 34.17 3.57 6.13
C THR A 7 33.54 2.98 4.89
N ILE A 8 32.39 3.53 4.48
CA ILE A 8 31.81 3.42 3.13
C ILE A 8 31.79 4.86 2.57
N ILE A 9 32.56 5.21 1.56
CA ILE A 9 32.73 6.60 1.07
C ILE A 9 31.75 6.91 -0.07
N PHE A 10 30.85 7.88 0.10
CA PHE A 10 30.11 8.52 -0.97
C PHE A 10 30.91 9.66 -1.60
N PHE A 11 30.98 9.68 -2.92
CA PHE A 11 31.44 10.86 -3.64
C PHE A 11 30.42 11.99 -3.55
N SER A 12 30.86 13.17 -3.10
CA SER A 12 30.15 14.40 -3.37
C SER A 12 30.24 14.70 -4.86
N LEU A 13 29.13 14.81 -5.55
CA LEU A 13 29.08 15.16 -6.95
C LEU A 13 29.66 16.55 -7.21
N ALA A 14 30.90 16.58 -7.69
CA ALA A 14 31.34 17.56 -8.67
C ALA A 14 31.59 16.77 -9.95
N ALA A 15 30.89 17.13 -11.00
CA ALA A 15 30.85 16.42 -12.26
C ALA A 15 32.24 16.30 -12.91
N THR A 16 32.76 15.08 -12.95
CA THR A 16 33.59 14.59 -14.05
C THR A 16 33.44 13.07 -14.07
N ALA A 17 32.63 12.60 -15.01
CA ALA A 17 32.52 11.18 -15.31
C ALA A 17 33.86 10.71 -15.94
N GLN A 18 34.76 10.20 -15.15
CA GLN A 18 35.79 9.28 -15.61
C GLN A 18 35.34 7.87 -15.21
N ALA A 19 35.29 6.97 -16.17
CA ALA A 19 35.02 5.57 -15.96
C ALA A 19 36.06 5.00 -14.99
N GLN A 20 35.65 4.80 -13.74
CA GLN A 20 36.44 4.02 -12.78
C GLN A 20 36.23 2.54 -13.08
N THR A 21 37.31 1.79 -13.09
CA THR A 21 37.33 0.33 -13.21
C THR A 21 36.57 -0.28 -12.04
N ALA A 22 35.78 -1.32 -12.30
CA ALA A 22 35.09 -2.09 -11.26
C ALA A 22 36.14 -2.55 -10.24
N GLY A 23 35.99 -2.16 -8.97
CA GLY A 23 36.93 -2.48 -7.90
C GLY A 23 37.46 -1.28 -7.09
N GLU A 24 37.32 -0.06 -7.60
CA GLU A 24 37.84 1.13 -6.91
C GLU A 24 36.78 2.04 -6.25
N ALA A 25 35.51 1.68 -6.32
CA ALA A 25 34.45 2.47 -5.69
C ALA A 25 34.52 2.34 -4.15
N THR A 26 34.88 3.43 -3.48
CA THR A 26 34.92 3.47 -2.02
C THR A 26 33.74 4.30 -1.50
N ILE A 27 32.89 3.71 -0.66
CA ILE A 27 31.74 4.34 -0.06
C ILE A 27 32.07 4.62 1.42
N ARG A 28 31.94 5.88 1.84
CA ARG A 28 32.18 6.27 3.24
C ARG A 28 30.88 6.76 3.88
N LEU A 29 30.40 6.06 4.91
CA LEU A 29 29.35 6.51 5.79
C LEU A 29 29.95 7.37 6.91
N THR A 30 29.56 8.62 6.96
CA THR A 30 29.85 9.50 8.11
C THR A 30 28.68 9.44 9.08
N GLY A 31 28.96 9.14 10.37
CA GLY A 31 27.94 9.16 11.41
C GLY A 31 27.39 10.57 11.57
N THR A 32 26.21 10.82 11.04
CA THR A 32 25.37 11.97 11.41
C THR A 32 24.21 11.42 12.20
N THR A 33 23.62 12.22 13.07
CA THR A 33 22.38 11.85 13.74
C THR A 33 21.30 11.63 12.68
N LEU A 34 20.88 10.38 12.51
CA LEU A 34 19.88 9.98 11.50
C LEU A 34 18.50 9.78 12.14
N MET A 35 18.30 10.23 13.38
CA MET A 35 17.01 10.14 14.05
C MET A 35 16.07 11.22 13.53
N HIS A 36 14.89 10.83 13.10
CA HIS A 36 13.85 11.75 12.66
C HIS A 36 12.47 11.12 12.87
N GLU A 37 11.51 11.92 13.30
CA GLU A 37 10.13 11.52 13.39
C GLU A 37 9.37 12.05 12.18
N MET A 38 8.79 11.16 11.39
CA MET A 38 7.95 11.52 10.25
C MET A 38 6.48 11.28 10.58
N ARG A 39 5.66 12.26 10.22
CA ARG A 39 4.20 12.20 10.38
C ARG A 39 3.51 12.66 9.11
N ALA A 40 2.36 12.07 8.82
CA ALA A 40 1.54 12.47 7.67
C ALA A 40 0.84 13.81 7.89
N THR A 41 0.58 14.17 9.15
CA THR A 41 -0.10 15.41 9.55
C THR A 41 0.55 16.00 10.81
N PRO A 42 0.47 17.34 10.99
CA PRO A 42 -0.12 18.32 10.07
C PRO A 42 0.64 18.41 8.74
N SER A 43 -0.03 18.76 7.67
CA SER A 43 0.59 18.94 6.34
C SER A 43 0.10 20.28 5.72
N PRO A 44 0.97 21.12 5.18
CA PRO A 44 2.43 20.95 5.07
C PRO A 44 3.10 20.82 6.43
N LEU A 45 4.10 19.93 6.54
CA LEU A 45 4.93 19.82 7.73
C LEU A 45 5.73 21.10 7.96
N ASP A 46 6.09 21.38 9.21
CA ASP A 46 6.96 22.51 9.54
C ASP A 46 8.31 22.39 8.82
N GLY A 47 8.69 23.45 8.12
CA GLY A 47 9.88 23.49 7.27
C GLY A 47 9.73 22.81 5.89
N ALA A 48 8.57 22.30 5.53
CA ALA A 48 8.36 21.63 4.24
C ALA A 48 8.55 22.54 3.03
N GLU A 49 8.97 21.95 1.91
CA GLU A 49 9.06 22.62 0.61
C GLU A 49 7.99 22.08 -0.35
N ILE A 50 7.23 22.96 -0.98
CA ILE A 50 6.19 22.62 -1.94
C ILE A 50 6.61 23.16 -3.32
N SER A 51 6.77 22.29 -4.31
CA SER A 51 7.29 22.67 -5.62
C SER A 51 6.42 22.24 -6.80
N ASP A 52 5.73 21.14 -6.70
CA ASP A 52 5.15 20.40 -7.84
C ASP A 52 3.62 20.35 -7.85
N ARG A 53 2.98 20.81 -6.81
CA ARG A 53 1.52 20.86 -6.70
C ARG A 53 1.04 22.06 -5.89
N ALA A 54 -0.23 22.42 -6.07
CA ALA A 54 -0.90 23.40 -5.22
C ALA A 54 -0.92 22.93 -3.76
N VAL A 55 -0.84 23.86 -2.84
CA VAL A 55 -0.86 23.56 -1.40
C VAL A 55 -2.21 23.02 -1.00
N SER A 56 -2.21 21.94 -0.23
CA SER A 56 -3.35 21.39 0.50
C SER A 56 -3.00 21.32 1.97
N PHE A 57 -3.89 21.80 2.82
CA PHE A 57 -3.71 21.78 4.26
C PHE A 57 -4.47 20.60 4.86
N GLN A 58 -3.87 19.92 5.82
CA GLN A 58 -4.47 18.84 6.59
C GLN A 58 -3.94 18.90 8.01
N TRP A 59 -4.76 18.54 8.97
CA TRP A 59 -4.40 18.55 10.40
C TRP A 59 -5.09 17.43 11.18
N PRO A 60 -4.59 17.09 12.38
CA PRO A 60 -5.18 16.07 13.21
C PRO A 60 -6.57 16.42 13.69
N LEU A 61 -7.36 15.40 14.03
CA LEU A 61 -8.59 15.60 14.82
C LEU A 61 -8.23 16.10 16.22
N PRO A 62 -9.14 16.83 16.89
CA PRO A 62 -8.96 17.19 18.30
C PRO A 62 -8.68 15.97 19.17
N ALA A 63 -7.88 16.15 20.23
CA ALA A 63 -7.60 15.10 21.20
C ALA A 63 -8.92 14.54 21.79
N GLY A 64 -9.00 13.21 21.90
CA GLY A 64 -10.21 12.51 22.37
C GLY A 64 -11.26 12.22 21.29
N LEU A 65 -11.12 12.79 20.08
CA LEU A 65 -11.98 12.49 18.93
C LEU A 65 -11.35 11.53 17.93
N ASN A 66 -10.09 11.12 18.14
CA ASN A 66 -9.45 10.04 17.40
C ASN A 66 -10.03 8.71 17.87
N ILE A 67 -11.24 8.41 17.44
CA ILE A 67 -11.90 7.18 17.84
C ILE A 67 -11.43 6.07 16.92
N LEU A 68 -11.05 4.99 17.56
CA LEU A 68 -10.82 3.70 16.93
C LEU A 68 -12.09 3.18 16.29
N ARG A 69 -11.96 2.43 15.26
CA ARG A 69 -12.88 2.26 14.27
C ARG A 69 -13.50 0.97 13.98
N SER A 70 -14.61 1.01 13.27
CA SER A 70 -15.26 -0.05 12.49
C SER A 70 -15.45 -1.32 13.28
N GLY A 71 -16.27 -2.21 13.04
CA GLY A 71 -16.51 -3.52 13.67
C GLY A 71 -15.84 -3.86 15.01
N LEU A 72 -14.88 -3.03 15.42
CA LEU A 72 -14.15 -3.13 16.68
C LEU A 72 -14.74 -2.22 17.78
N ASP A 73 -15.60 -1.30 17.41
CA ASP A 73 -16.19 -0.33 18.31
C ASP A 73 -17.19 -0.99 19.27
N GLY A 74 -17.72 -2.16 18.91
CA GLY A 74 -18.64 -2.93 19.77
C GLY A 74 -18.06 -3.42 21.10
N ALA A 75 -16.73 -3.36 21.29
CA ALA A 75 -16.15 -3.68 22.60
C ALA A 75 -16.22 -2.51 23.60
N GLU A 76 -16.53 -1.30 23.14
CA GLU A 76 -16.73 -0.11 23.99
C GLU A 76 -18.21 0.16 24.31
N GLU A 77 -19.15 -0.66 23.84
CA GLU A 77 -20.59 -0.49 24.02
C GLU A 77 -21.05 -0.40 25.48
N ASN A 78 -20.23 -0.82 26.43
CA ASN A 78 -20.57 -0.73 27.87
C ASN A 78 -20.20 0.62 28.50
N THR A 79 -19.64 1.56 27.75
CA THR A 79 -19.45 2.94 28.22
C THR A 79 -20.38 3.83 27.41
N PRO A 80 -21.39 4.48 28.02
CA PRO A 80 -22.22 5.44 27.32
C PRO A 80 -21.38 6.67 26.99
N LYS A 81 -20.59 6.61 25.93
CA LYS A 81 -19.97 7.78 25.36
C LYS A 81 -21.07 8.51 24.60
N LYS A 82 -21.34 9.74 25.04
CA LYS A 82 -22.10 10.70 24.27
C LYS A 82 -21.40 10.80 22.91
N GLU A 83 -21.97 10.17 21.88
CA GLU A 83 -21.42 10.21 20.53
C GLU A 83 -21.40 11.68 20.12
N THR A 84 -20.22 12.25 20.03
CA THR A 84 -20.08 13.63 19.55
C THR A 84 -20.43 13.62 18.08
N ASP A 85 -21.50 14.25 17.71
CA ASP A 85 -21.90 14.43 16.31
C ASP A 85 -20.81 15.25 15.58
N LYS A 86 -19.87 14.56 14.99
CA LYS A 86 -18.73 15.15 14.31
C LYS A 86 -19.12 15.93 13.05
N SER A 87 -20.34 15.74 12.55
CA SER A 87 -20.87 16.54 11.45
C SER A 87 -21.06 18.01 11.84
N LYS A 88 -21.16 18.28 13.14
CA LYS A 88 -21.29 19.63 13.71
C LYS A 88 -19.97 20.28 14.07
N LEU A 89 -18.85 19.55 14.02
CA LEU A 89 -17.55 20.15 14.30
C LEU A 89 -17.21 21.16 13.21
N ARG A 90 -16.54 22.22 13.64
CA ARG A 90 -15.99 23.24 12.75
C ARG A 90 -14.52 23.38 13.03
N TYR A 91 -13.77 23.42 11.95
CA TYR A 91 -12.33 23.56 11.95
C TYR A 91 -11.97 24.90 11.33
N PHE A 92 -10.88 25.47 11.80
CA PHE A 92 -10.40 26.75 11.32
C PHE A 92 -8.99 26.60 10.78
N LEU A 93 -8.67 27.38 9.76
CA LEU A 93 -7.36 27.50 9.17
C LEU A 93 -7.06 28.98 9.00
N ARG A 94 -5.84 29.39 9.29
CA ARG A 94 -5.29 30.66 8.82
C ARG A 94 -3.89 30.49 8.26
N TYR A 95 -3.59 31.22 7.18
CA TYR A 95 -2.27 31.21 6.58
C TYR A 95 -1.91 32.59 6.00
N SER A 96 -0.62 32.95 6.03
CA SER A 96 -0.09 34.25 5.67
C SER A 96 1.40 34.15 5.30
N GLN A 97 1.93 35.10 4.55
CA GLN A 97 3.38 35.25 4.35
C GLN A 97 4.10 35.92 5.54
N THR A 98 3.35 36.33 6.57
CA THR A 98 3.94 36.88 7.81
C THR A 98 3.45 36.11 9.03
N PRO A 99 4.34 35.83 10.01
CA PRO A 99 3.95 35.05 11.19
C PRO A 99 3.01 35.79 12.15
N ALA A 100 2.82 37.09 11.95
CA ALA A 100 1.96 37.92 12.81
C ALA A 100 0.46 37.77 12.48
N PHE A 101 0.09 37.12 11.39
CA PHE A 101 -1.30 36.90 10.95
C PHE A 101 -2.14 38.19 10.99
N LYS A 102 -1.60 39.31 10.46
CA LYS A 102 -2.34 40.56 10.39
C LYS A 102 -3.60 40.39 9.52
N PRO A 103 -4.77 40.87 9.92
CA PRO A 103 -6.02 40.63 9.20
C PRO A 103 -5.98 40.91 7.71
N GLU A 104 -5.32 42.01 7.31
CA GLU A 104 -5.21 42.47 5.92
C GLU A 104 -4.32 41.57 5.03
N ALA A 105 -3.45 40.72 5.62
CA ALA A 105 -2.51 39.86 4.95
C ALA A 105 -2.74 38.36 5.26
N THR A 106 -3.84 38.02 5.89
CA THR A 106 -4.13 36.66 6.35
C THR A 106 -5.37 36.12 5.67
N VAL A 107 -5.26 34.96 5.06
CA VAL A 107 -6.43 34.19 4.66
C VAL A 107 -6.88 33.33 5.84
N GLN A 108 -8.15 33.46 6.20
CA GLN A 108 -8.79 32.62 7.21
C GLN A 108 -9.96 31.88 6.59
N ALA A 109 -10.06 30.60 6.88
CA ALA A 109 -11.11 29.71 6.41
C ALA A 109 -11.73 28.92 7.56
N GLU A 110 -13.02 28.67 7.46
CA GLU A 110 -13.76 27.69 8.27
C GLU A 110 -14.08 26.49 7.39
N THR A 111 -13.95 25.30 7.90
CA THR A 111 -14.26 24.06 7.18
C THR A 111 -14.90 23.02 8.10
N ARG A 112 -15.68 22.11 7.50
CA ARG A 112 -16.32 20.98 8.17
C ARG A 112 -15.38 19.82 8.47
N TRP A 113 -14.22 19.80 7.82
CA TRP A 113 -13.25 18.68 7.87
C TRP A 113 -11.86 19.20 8.19
N PRO A 114 -10.98 18.37 8.74
CA PRO A 114 -9.62 18.74 9.11
C PRO A 114 -8.69 18.79 7.89
N PHE A 115 -9.17 19.33 6.78
CA PHE A 115 -8.40 19.62 5.56
C PHE A 115 -9.01 20.79 4.79
N PHE A 116 -8.16 21.44 3.99
CA PHE A 116 -8.56 22.60 3.19
C PHE A 116 -7.68 22.74 1.94
N ASN A 117 -8.29 23.02 0.82
CA ASN A 117 -7.62 23.33 -0.44
C ASN A 117 -7.85 24.80 -0.80
N PRO A 118 -6.81 25.63 -0.92
CA PRO A 118 -6.94 27.03 -1.35
C PRO A 118 -7.54 27.20 -2.74
N LYS A 119 -7.48 26.16 -3.60
CA LYS A 119 -8.00 26.18 -5.00
C LYS A 119 -7.31 27.20 -5.89
N GLN A 120 -6.14 27.65 -5.48
CA GLN A 120 -5.27 28.59 -6.20
C GLN A 120 -3.82 28.32 -5.83
N ASP A 121 -2.92 28.70 -6.72
CA ASP A 121 -1.51 28.68 -6.39
C ASP A 121 -1.17 29.78 -5.40
N LEU A 122 -0.41 29.41 -4.38
CA LEU A 122 0.20 30.38 -3.48
C LEU A 122 1.47 30.93 -4.11
N ALA A 123 1.73 32.23 -3.89
CA ALA A 123 2.95 32.88 -4.37
C ALA A 123 4.20 32.19 -3.80
N PRO A 124 5.30 32.12 -4.57
CA PRO A 124 6.58 31.67 -4.07
C PRO A 124 7.04 32.43 -2.82
N GLY A 125 7.69 31.72 -1.91
CA GLY A 125 8.19 32.28 -0.65
C GLY A 125 7.77 31.50 0.57
N THR A 126 8.10 32.02 1.75
CA THR A 126 7.75 31.40 3.02
C THR A 126 6.32 31.77 3.40
N TRP A 127 5.58 30.76 3.85
CA TRP A 127 4.22 30.87 4.34
C TRP A 127 4.14 30.31 5.74
N TYR A 128 3.33 30.92 6.59
CA TYR A 128 3.01 30.52 7.96
C TYR A 128 1.57 30.12 8.03
N TRP A 129 1.24 29.11 8.84
CA TRP A 129 -0.11 28.67 8.98
C TRP A 129 -0.41 28.08 10.36
N GLN A 130 -1.68 28.10 10.73
CA GLN A 130 -2.21 27.50 11.94
C GLN A 130 -3.55 26.88 11.63
N TYR A 131 -3.84 25.78 12.30
CA TYR A 131 -5.19 25.21 12.35
C TYR A 131 -5.81 25.44 13.74
N GLY A 132 -7.15 25.40 13.82
CA GLY A 132 -7.85 25.63 15.04
C GLY A 132 -9.14 24.85 15.17
N TYR A 133 -9.57 24.70 16.38
CA TYR A 133 -10.83 24.06 16.76
C TYR A 133 -11.67 25.02 17.60
N VAL A 134 -13.00 24.83 17.58
CA VAL A 134 -13.88 25.52 18.54
C VAL A 134 -14.05 24.63 19.74
N THR A 135 -13.63 25.14 20.91
CA THR A 135 -13.85 24.52 22.20
C THR A 135 -14.57 25.54 23.08
N ASP A 136 -15.76 25.20 23.61
CA ASP A 136 -16.57 26.05 24.45
C ASP A 136 -16.82 27.48 23.88
N GLY A 137 -17.03 27.54 22.56
CA GLY A 137 -17.29 28.78 21.84
C GLY A 137 -16.07 29.68 21.59
N LYS A 138 -14.86 29.19 21.90
CA LYS A 138 -13.59 29.85 21.58
C LYS A 138 -12.80 29.03 20.60
N THR A 139 -12.12 29.70 19.67
CA THR A 139 -11.17 29.03 18.75
C THR A 139 -9.82 28.89 19.42
N GLU A 140 -9.37 27.66 19.61
CA GLU A 140 -8.02 27.33 20.03
C GLU A 140 -7.16 27.07 18.79
N TRP A 141 -6.02 27.76 18.70
CA TRP A 141 -5.11 27.67 17.57
C TRP A 141 -3.90 26.79 17.92
N SER A 142 -3.41 26.06 16.91
CA SER A 142 -2.15 25.33 16.98
C SER A 142 -0.95 26.26 17.09
N ASP A 143 0.23 25.69 17.37
CA ASP A 143 1.49 26.38 17.11
C ASP A 143 1.59 26.82 15.66
N THR A 144 2.39 27.86 15.42
CA THR A 144 2.63 28.36 14.07
C THR A 144 3.59 27.40 13.34
N LEU A 145 3.14 26.89 12.22
CA LEU A 145 3.91 26.06 11.30
C LEU A 145 4.33 26.91 10.10
N GLN A 146 5.44 26.57 9.46
CA GLN A 146 5.90 27.25 8.25
C GLN A 146 6.22 26.26 7.13
N PHE A 147 6.12 26.73 5.87
CA PHE A 147 6.54 25.99 4.69
C PHE A 147 6.99 26.97 3.60
N THR A 148 7.73 26.47 2.63
CA THR A 148 8.19 27.27 1.50
C THR A 148 7.55 26.80 0.20
N VAL A 149 6.93 27.72 -0.54
CA VAL A 149 6.44 27.48 -1.89
C VAL A 149 7.53 27.85 -2.89
N LYS A 150 7.95 26.89 -3.71
CA LYS A 150 8.90 27.09 -4.80
C LYS A 150 8.16 27.39 -6.10
N ASN A 151 8.80 28.15 -6.97
CA ASN A 151 8.26 28.39 -8.31
C ASN A 151 8.39 27.12 -9.16
N ASN A 152 7.27 26.58 -9.65
CA ASN A 152 7.25 25.45 -10.55
C ASN A 152 6.13 25.61 -11.60
N PRO A 153 6.47 25.76 -12.91
CA PRO A 153 5.47 25.92 -13.96
C PRO A 153 4.59 24.68 -14.22
N ARG A 154 4.97 23.51 -13.70
CA ARG A 154 4.23 22.24 -13.86
C ARG A 154 3.38 21.88 -12.65
N LYS A 155 3.00 22.86 -11.87
CA LYS A 155 2.25 22.66 -10.66
C LYS A 155 0.86 22.04 -10.92
N PHE A 156 0.51 20.99 -10.20
CA PHE A 156 -0.83 20.42 -10.20
C PHE A 156 -1.77 21.35 -9.42
N CYS A 157 -2.71 22.00 -10.11
CA CYS A 157 -3.68 22.91 -9.50
C CYS A 157 -5.08 22.66 -10.10
N PRO A 158 -5.84 21.70 -9.60
CA PRO A 158 -7.17 21.38 -10.10
C PRO A 158 -8.18 22.49 -9.81
N PRO A 159 -9.26 22.58 -10.62
CA PRO A 159 -10.28 23.63 -10.47
C PRO A 159 -11.07 23.48 -9.16
N ALA A 160 -11.81 24.52 -8.81
CA ALA A 160 -12.76 24.48 -7.71
C ALA A 160 -13.96 23.56 -8.03
N LEU A 161 -14.61 23.02 -6.96
CA LEU A 161 -15.77 22.12 -7.10
C LEU A 161 -16.90 22.75 -7.93
N ASP A 162 -17.18 24.04 -7.75
CA ASP A 162 -18.23 24.74 -8.52
C ASP A 162 -18.01 24.65 -10.02
N ALA A 163 -16.75 24.68 -10.48
CA ALA A 163 -16.41 24.50 -11.90
C ALA A 163 -16.64 23.06 -12.36
N VAL A 164 -16.48 22.08 -11.49
CA VAL A 164 -16.80 20.67 -11.76
C VAL A 164 -18.31 20.48 -11.88
N LEU A 165 -19.06 20.96 -10.89
CA LEU A 165 -20.52 20.78 -10.80
C LEU A 165 -21.28 21.52 -11.90
N LYS A 166 -20.78 22.69 -12.32
CA LYS A 166 -21.38 23.46 -13.42
C LYS A 166 -21.47 22.69 -14.73
N ASN A 167 -20.54 21.78 -14.95
CA ASN A 167 -20.45 20.98 -16.18
C ASN A 167 -21.00 19.54 -16.00
N LEU A 168 -21.57 19.22 -14.85
CA LEU A 168 -22.19 17.92 -14.65
C LEU A 168 -23.46 17.84 -15.53
N PRO A 169 -23.59 16.85 -16.41
CA PRO A 169 -24.79 16.72 -17.27
C PRO A 169 -26.07 16.62 -16.44
N ALA A 170 -27.12 17.29 -16.90
CA ALA A 170 -28.42 17.27 -16.23
C ALA A 170 -29.17 15.94 -16.40
N HIS A 171 -28.85 15.18 -17.45
CA HIS A 171 -29.54 13.95 -17.84
C HIS A 171 -28.68 12.71 -17.63
N HIS A 172 -29.26 11.63 -17.15
CA HIS A 172 -28.64 10.31 -17.02
C HIS A 172 -28.58 9.55 -18.35
N PRO A 173 -27.60 8.67 -18.58
CA PRO A 173 -26.42 8.49 -17.73
C PRO A 173 -25.46 9.69 -17.76
N ARG A 174 -24.85 10.01 -16.63
CA ARG A 174 -23.93 11.16 -16.49
C ARG A 174 -22.62 10.83 -15.78
N VAL A 175 -22.56 9.72 -15.05
CA VAL A 175 -21.37 9.30 -14.29
C VAL A 175 -20.63 8.16 -14.99
N TRP A 176 -21.27 7.05 -15.26
CA TRP A 176 -20.60 5.90 -15.90
C TRP A 176 -20.43 6.07 -17.41
N LEU A 177 -21.25 6.90 -18.01
CA LEU A 177 -21.19 7.28 -19.42
C LEU A 177 -21.85 8.66 -19.56
N ASP A 178 -21.38 9.47 -20.49
CA ASP A 178 -22.06 10.70 -20.88
C ASP A 178 -23.19 10.37 -21.84
N ARG A 179 -24.40 10.84 -21.53
CA ARG A 179 -25.60 10.61 -22.37
C ARG A 179 -25.41 11.08 -23.81
N ASP A 180 -24.77 12.26 -23.95
CA ASP A 180 -24.63 12.87 -25.28
C ASP A 180 -23.60 12.13 -26.13
N GLU A 181 -22.68 11.41 -25.50
CA GLU A 181 -21.69 10.57 -26.19
C GLU A 181 -22.09 9.10 -26.34
N TRP A 182 -23.27 8.69 -25.87
CA TRP A 182 -23.64 7.28 -25.75
C TRP A 182 -23.59 6.52 -27.07
N ASP A 183 -24.24 7.05 -28.14
CA ASP A 183 -24.23 6.38 -29.45
C ASP A 183 -22.84 6.35 -30.07
N GLY A 184 -22.07 7.43 -29.88
CA GLY A 184 -20.67 7.49 -30.27
C GLY A 184 -19.82 6.45 -29.53
N PHE A 185 -20.06 6.26 -28.23
CA PHE A 185 -19.38 5.24 -27.42
C PHE A 185 -19.70 3.81 -27.89
N ILE A 186 -20.99 3.51 -28.18
CA ILE A 186 -21.38 2.20 -28.71
C ILE A 186 -20.57 1.92 -29.99
N LYS A 187 -20.61 2.87 -30.95
CA LYS A 187 -19.87 2.73 -32.20
C LYS A 187 -18.35 2.56 -32.02
N ARG A 188 -17.72 3.39 -31.18
CA ARG A 188 -16.27 3.29 -30.91
C ARG A 188 -15.88 1.97 -30.20
N SER A 189 -16.81 1.36 -29.47
CA SER A 189 -16.56 0.09 -28.78
C SER A 189 -16.67 -1.14 -29.69
N GLU A 190 -17.27 -1.01 -30.89
CA GLU A 190 -17.41 -2.11 -31.84
C GLU A 190 -16.06 -2.72 -32.21
N GLY A 191 -16.00 -4.04 -32.24
CA GLY A 191 -14.79 -4.79 -32.56
C GLY A 191 -13.77 -4.93 -31.42
N LYS A 192 -13.85 -4.12 -30.34
CA LYS A 192 -12.94 -4.22 -29.19
C LYS A 192 -13.14 -5.54 -28.43
N ALA A 193 -12.03 -6.15 -27.98
CA ALA A 193 -12.02 -7.41 -27.23
C ALA A 193 -12.79 -7.31 -25.91
N GLU A 194 -12.63 -6.19 -25.20
CA GLU A 194 -13.36 -5.90 -23.96
C GLU A 194 -14.88 -5.94 -24.15
N ARG A 195 -15.39 -5.37 -25.25
CA ARG A 195 -16.82 -5.42 -25.57
C ARG A 195 -17.30 -6.86 -25.73
N LYS A 196 -16.56 -7.67 -26.51
CA LYS A 196 -16.91 -9.09 -26.73
C LYS A 196 -16.96 -9.86 -25.41
N THR A 197 -16.01 -9.58 -24.52
CA THR A 197 -15.91 -10.21 -23.19
C THR A 197 -17.11 -9.83 -22.32
N TYR A 198 -17.50 -8.55 -22.27
CA TYR A 198 -18.68 -8.10 -21.54
C TYR A 198 -19.96 -8.77 -22.06
N LEU A 199 -20.19 -8.76 -23.38
CA LEU A 199 -21.42 -9.32 -23.98
C LEU A 199 -21.50 -10.84 -23.77
N LYS A 200 -20.42 -11.58 -24.03
CA LYS A 200 -20.37 -13.03 -23.79
C LYS A 200 -20.71 -13.38 -22.34
N ARG A 201 -20.23 -12.59 -21.38
CA ARG A 201 -20.54 -12.82 -19.97
C ARG A 201 -21.96 -12.41 -19.63
N ALA A 202 -22.46 -11.29 -20.17
CA ALA A 202 -23.83 -10.86 -19.95
C ALA A 202 -24.83 -11.90 -20.47
N ASP A 203 -24.60 -12.47 -21.65
CA ASP A 203 -25.43 -13.56 -22.18
C ASP A 203 -25.43 -14.80 -21.27
N LYS A 204 -24.27 -15.14 -20.71
CA LYS A 204 -24.19 -16.22 -19.70
C LYS A 204 -25.00 -15.90 -18.46
N VAL A 205 -24.96 -14.65 -17.99
CA VAL A 205 -25.70 -14.20 -16.80
C VAL A 205 -27.19 -14.25 -17.03
N LEU A 206 -27.69 -13.87 -18.22
CA LEU A 206 -29.11 -14.01 -18.58
C LEU A 206 -29.61 -15.46 -18.44
N ALA A 207 -28.74 -16.43 -18.71
CA ALA A 207 -29.09 -17.87 -18.61
C ALA A 207 -28.83 -18.44 -17.19
N THR A 208 -28.32 -17.65 -16.26
CA THR A 208 -27.94 -18.11 -14.91
C THR A 208 -28.93 -17.60 -13.87
N PRO A 209 -29.58 -18.48 -13.09
CA PRO A 209 -30.42 -18.04 -11.98
C PRO A 209 -29.68 -17.14 -11.01
N MET A 210 -30.32 -16.12 -10.49
CA MET A 210 -29.79 -15.27 -9.44
C MET A 210 -29.68 -16.09 -8.15
N LYS A 211 -28.57 -15.92 -7.44
CA LYS A 211 -28.42 -16.44 -6.09
C LYS A 211 -29.26 -15.62 -5.12
N SER A 212 -29.68 -16.27 -4.04
CA SER A 212 -30.44 -15.65 -2.96
C SER A 212 -29.52 -15.34 -1.78
N VAL A 213 -29.92 -14.38 -0.98
CA VAL A 213 -29.31 -14.15 0.35
C VAL A 213 -29.43 -15.41 1.24
N ASN A 214 -30.41 -16.29 0.99
CA ASN A 214 -30.56 -17.56 1.68
C ASN A 214 -29.50 -18.62 1.30
N ASP A 215 -28.75 -18.37 0.24
CA ASP A 215 -27.62 -19.22 -0.18
C ASP A 215 -26.35 -18.93 0.66
N ILE A 216 -26.40 -17.96 1.58
CA ILE A 216 -25.36 -17.71 2.56
C ILE A 216 -25.34 -18.86 3.57
N ASN A 217 -24.32 -19.69 3.50
CA ASN A 217 -24.20 -20.87 4.39
C ASN A 217 -23.67 -20.44 5.76
N SER A 218 -24.58 -20.06 6.66
CA SER A 218 -24.24 -19.70 8.04
C SER A 218 -23.79 -20.89 8.90
N ASP A 219 -24.10 -22.13 8.47
CA ASP A 219 -23.74 -23.35 9.21
C ASP A 219 -22.23 -23.60 9.22
N LEU A 220 -21.49 -23.05 8.25
CA LEU A 220 -20.04 -23.11 8.22
C LEU A 220 -19.37 -22.43 9.43
N ALA A 221 -20.06 -21.52 10.10
CA ALA A 221 -19.58 -20.89 11.32
C ALA A 221 -19.86 -21.74 12.58
N LYS A 222 -20.77 -22.75 12.49
CA LYS A 222 -21.05 -23.66 13.58
C LYS A 222 -19.81 -24.54 13.84
N GLY A 223 -19.41 -24.69 15.08
CA GLY A 223 -18.23 -25.48 15.43
C GLY A 223 -16.91 -24.70 15.50
N LEU A 224 -16.86 -23.46 15.04
CA LEU A 224 -15.74 -22.57 15.31
C LEU A 224 -15.82 -22.09 16.76
N ALA A 225 -14.72 -22.21 17.50
CA ALA A 225 -14.70 -21.88 18.94
C ALA A 225 -14.59 -20.38 19.21
N ASN A 226 -14.09 -19.62 18.24
CA ASN A 226 -13.75 -18.21 18.40
C ASN A 226 -14.76 -17.34 17.63
N GLU A 227 -15.38 -16.38 18.30
CA GLU A 227 -16.37 -15.47 17.68
C GLU A 227 -15.80 -14.68 16.50
N MET A 228 -14.53 -14.30 16.57
CA MET A 228 -13.86 -13.63 15.45
C MET A 228 -13.77 -14.56 14.22
N GLN A 229 -13.45 -15.84 14.41
CA GLN A 229 -13.42 -16.82 13.31
C GLN A 229 -14.83 -17.04 12.73
N LYS A 230 -15.86 -17.14 13.60
CA LYS A 230 -17.25 -17.21 13.16
C LYS A 230 -17.64 -16.02 12.30
N ASN A 231 -17.36 -14.82 12.79
CA ASN A 231 -17.65 -13.58 12.07
C ASN A 231 -16.88 -13.49 10.73
N ALA A 232 -15.60 -13.87 10.72
CA ALA A 232 -14.81 -13.89 9.48
C ALA A 232 -15.33 -14.93 8.47
N MET A 233 -15.84 -16.07 8.92
CA MET A 233 -16.48 -17.08 8.07
C MET A 233 -17.80 -16.57 7.47
N LEU A 234 -18.65 -15.97 8.30
CA LEU A 234 -19.92 -15.36 7.84
C LEU A 234 -19.67 -14.23 6.86
N THR A 235 -18.70 -13.35 7.15
CA THR A 235 -18.28 -12.28 6.24
C THR A 235 -17.82 -12.84 4.89
N ARG A 236 -17.05 -13.92 4.91
CA ARG A 236 -16.59 -14.57 3.67
C ARG A 236 -17.74 -15.14 2.86
N GLU A 237 -18.67 -15.87 3.50
CA GLU A 237 -19.82 -16.46 2.83
C GLU A 237 -20.80 -15.40 2.31
N SER A 238 -21.06 -14.37 3.11
CA SER A 238 -21.84 -13.21 2.69
C SER A 238 -21.24 -12.57 1.45
N ARG A 239 -19.93 -12.26 1.47
CA ARG A 239 -19.23 -11.66 0.32
C ARG A 239 -19.20 -12.57 -0.90
N ARG A 240 -19.11 -13.89 -0.73
CA ARG A 240 -19.17 -14.85 -1.85
C ARG A 240 -20.46 -14.72 -2.64
N ILE A 241 -21.59 -14.50 -1.99
CA ILE A 241 -22.88 -14.30 -2.63
C ILE A 241 -23.01 -12.89 -3.19
N ILE A 242 -22.79 -11.87 -2.36
CA ILE A 242 -22.97 -10.46 -2.75
C ILE A 242 -22.00 -10.06 -3.89
N ASP A 243 -20.71 -10.39 -3.77
CA ASP A 243 -19.72 -10.06 -4.79
C ASP A 243 -20.02 -10.77 -6.15
N SER A 244 -20.58 -11.99 -6.07
CA SER A 244 -20.97 -12.74 -7.27
C SER A 244 -22.15 -12.08 -7.99
N GLU A 245 -23.18 -11.69 -7.24
CA GLU A 245 -24.38 -11.09 -7.81
C GLU A 245 -24.15 -9.61 -8.21
N GLU A 246 -23.31 -8.87 -7.47
CA GLU A 246 -22.84 -7.54 -7.89
C GLU A 246 -22.15 -7.64 -9.25
N ALA A 247 -21.17 -8.54 -9.39
CA ALA A 247 -20.43 -8.69 -10.64
C ALA A 247 -21.33 -9.15 -11.82
N ASN A 248 -22.32 -9.99 -11.56
CA ASN A 248 -23.30 -10.40 -12.56
C ASN A 248 -24.20 -9.23 -12.99
N THR A 249 -24.64 -8.42 -12.03
CA THR A 249 -25.53 -7.29 -12.31
C THR A 249 -24.75 -6.14 -12.97
N ASP A 250 -23.53 -5.83 -12.51
CA ASP A 250 -22.65 -4.83 -13.15
C ASP A 250 -22.43 -5.16 -14.64
N VAL A 251 -22.17 -6.42 -14.97
CA VAL A 251 -21.95 -6.79 -16.38
C VAL A 251 -23.19 -6.65 -17.24
N LEU A 252 -24.38 -6.90 -16.70
CA LEU A 252 -25.65 -6.66 -17.41
C LEU A 252 -25.86 -5.16 -17.68
N ILE A 253 -25.63 -4.31 -16.67
CA ILE A 253 -25.75 -2.85 -16.83
C ILE A 253 -24.77 -2.35 -17.91
N ARG A 254 -23.52 -2.81 -17.87
CA ARG A 254 -22.52 -2.43 -18.89
C ARG A 254 -22.87 -2.97 -20.28
N ALA A 255 -23.42 -4.18 -20.39
CA ALA A 255 -23.88 -4.72 -21.65
C ALA A 255 -25.03 -3.87 -22.23
N TYR A 256 -25.96 -3.39 -21.40
CA TYR A 256 -26.95 -2.42 -21.79
C TYR A 256 -26.34 -1.11 -22.31
N LEU A 257 -25.37 -0.54 -21.59
CA LEU A 257 -24.67 0.66 -22.04
C LEU A 257 -23.91 0.44 -23.37
N LEU A 258 -23.45 -0.78 -23.66
CA LEU A 258 -22.76 -1.14 -24.90
C LEU A 258 -23.73 -1.41 -26.09
N THR A 259 -25.02 -1.67 -25.84
CA THR A 259 -25.90 -2.20 -26.89
C THR A 259 -27.28 -1.55 -26.95
N LYS A 260 -27.75 -0.95 -25.87
CA LYS A 260 -29.14 -0.55 -25.61
C LYS A 260 -30.14 -1.73 -25.65
N ASP A 261 -29.64 -2.99 -25.54
CA ASP A 261 -30.51 -4.17 -25.54
C ASP A 261 -31.26 -4.29 -24.21
N ARG A 262 -32.59 -4.20 -24.29
CA ARG A 262 -33.51 -4.22 -23.15
C ARG A 262 -33.41 -5.51 -22.31
N ARG A 263 -33.05 -6.63 -22.89
CA ARG A 263 -32.92 -7.90 -22.15
C ARG A 263 -31.92 -7.79 -20.98
N TYR A 264 -30.81 -7.09 -21.22
CA TYR A 264 -29.80 -6.85 -20.18
C TYR A 264 -30.31 -5.90 -19.09
N ALA A 265 -30.97 -4.82 -19.50
CA ALA A 265 -31.55 -3.85 -18.59
C ALA A 265 -32.65 -4.45 -17.71
N ASP A 266 -33.57 -5.18 -18.27
CA ASP A 266 -34.71 -5.76 -17.54
C ASP A 266 -34.26 -6.77 -16.50
N GLU A 267 -33.29 -7.64 -16.81
CA GLU A 267 -32.72 -8.55 -15.83
C GLU A 267 -31.86 -7.80 -14.79
N ALA A 268 -31.11 -6.76 -15.17
CA ALA A 268 -30.37 -5.94 -14.23
C ALA A 268 -31.29 -5.25 -13.22
N VAL A 269 -32.40 -4.64 -13.67
CA VAL A 269 -33.39 -4.00 -12.78
C VAL A 269 -33.97 -5.00 -11.79
N LYS A 270 -34.31 -6.21 -12.22
CA LYS A 270 -34.81 -7.25 -11.33
C LYS A 270 -33.79 -7.60 -10.24
N ARG A 271 -32.52 -7.82 -10.62
CA ARG A 271 -31.43 -8.16 -9.69
C ARG A 271 -31.13 -7.03 -8.72
N VAL A 272 -31.06 -5.79 -9.18
CA VAL A 272 -30.80 -4.62 -8.33
C VAL A 272 -31.92 -4.47 -7.29
N LYS A 273 -33.18 -4.58 -7.68
CA LYS A 273 -34.32 -4.49 -6.75
C LYS A 273 -34.27 -5.57 -5.66
N GLU A 274 -33.90 -6.79 -6.01
CA GLU A 274 -33.71 -7.87 -5.03
C GLU A 274 -32.52 -7.57 -4.12
N MET A 275 -31.35 -7.24 -4.66
CA MET A 275 -30.13 -7.01 -3.87
C MET A 275 -30.26 -5.80 -2.96
N ALA A 276 -30.98 -4.74 -3.35
CA ALA A 276 -31.17 -3.55 -2.52
C ALA A 276 -31.86 -3.89 -1.19
N THR A 277 -32.68 -4.95 -1.15
CA THR A 277 -33.34 -5.42 0.09
C THR A 277 -32.40 -6.21 1.02
N TRP A 278 -31.20 -6.55 0.57
CA TRP A 278 -30.30 -7.42 1.35
C TRP A 278 -29.61 -6.69 2.52
N GLY A 279 -29.57 -5.36 2.52
CA GLY A 279 -28.91 -4.56 3.55
C GLY A 279 -29.40 -4.86 4.97
N ASP A 280 -30.70 -5.13 5.11
CA ASP A 280 -31.32 -5.41 6.41
C ASP A 280 -31.22 -6.88 6.85
N ASN A 281 -30.64 -7.76 6.03
CA ASN A 281 -30.58 -9.18 6.34
C ASN A 281 -29.45 -9.49 7.32
N LYS A 282 -29.79 -10.08 8.45
CA LYS A 282 -28.84 -10.47 9.53
C LYS A 282 -27.69 -11.39 9.11
N ASN A 283 -27.84 -12.10 7.99
CA ASN A 283 -26.80 -12.97 7.45
C ASN A 283 -25.84 -12.22 6.53
N VAL A 284 -26.16 -10.96 6.18
CA VAL A 284 -25.31 -10.11 5.37
C VAL A 284 -24.34 -9.37 6.30
N VAL A 285 -23.17 -9.96 6.48
CA VAL A 285 -22.15 -9.48 7.41
C VAL A 285 -20.90 -9.04 6.65
N GLY A 286 -20.35 -7.88 6.99
CA GLY A 286 -19.04 -7.40 6.49
C GLY A 286 -19.02 -5.94 6.09
N ASP A 287 -17.86 -5.33 6.21
CA ASP A 287 -17.61 -3.89 6.08
C ASP A 287 -17.88 -3.29 4.69
N PHE A 288 -18.05 -4.12 3.66
CA PHE A 288 -18.19 -3.67 2.27
C PHE A 288 -19.58 -3.86 1.68
N ASN A 289 -20.49 -4.47 2.41
CA ASN A 289 -21.80 -4.85 1.84
C ASN A 289 -22.63 -3.62 1.51
N GLU A 290 -22.74 -2.65 2.42
CA GLU A 290 -23.43 -1.39 2.16
C GLU A 290 -22.80 -0.63 0.98
N ALA A 291 -21.47 -0.57 0.94
CA ALA A 291 -20.75 0.05 -0.17
C ALA A 291 -21.04 -0.65 -1.51
N THR A 292 -21.10 -1.97 -1.52
CA THR A 292 -21.45 -2.75 -2.72
C THR A 292 -22.87 -2.45 -3.18
N LEU A 293 -23.82 -2.39 -2.24
CA LEU A 293 -25.22 -2.07 -2.54
C LEU A 293 -25.37 -0.61 -3.03
N LEU A 294 -24.68 0.35 -2.39
CA LEU A 294 -24.64 1.74 -2.85
C LEU A 294 -24.10 1.86 -4.28
N SER A 295 -22.98 1.14 -4.57
CA SER A 295 -22.39 1.12 -5.91
C SER A 295 -23.36 0.61 -6.96
N LEU A 296 -24.06 -0.47 -6.64
CA LEU A 296 -25.01 -1.11 -7.57
C LEU A 296 -26.24 -0.24 -7.79
N CYS A 297 -26.85 0.27 -6.71
CA CYS A 297 -28.04 1.13 -6.79
C CYS A 297 -27.75 2.41 -7.58
N SER A 298 -26.61 3.08 -7.29
CA SER A 298 -26.24 4.30 -8.00
C SER A 298 -25.90 4.06 -9.47
N MET A 299 -25.19 2.96 -9.77
CA MET A 299 -24.91 2.60 -11.16
C MET A 299 -26.18 2.26 -11.95
N ALA A 300 -27.10 1.52 -11.35
CA ALA A 300 -28.38 1.21 -11.98
C ALA A 300 -29.24 2.46 -12.17
N TYR A 301 -29.30 3.32 -11.17
CA TYR A 301 -30.02 4.59 -11.25
C TYR A 301 -29.51 5.46 -12.40
N ASP A 302 -28.19 5.60 -12.53
CA ASP A 302 -27.59 6.40 -13.60
C ASP A 302 -27.75 5.73 -14.98
N ALA A 303 -27.28 4.50 -15.11
CA ALA A 303 -27.17 3.83 -16.41
C ALA A 303 -28.50 3.35 -17.00
N LEU A 304 -29.47 3.02 -16.15
CA LEU A 304 -30.76 2.47 -16.57
C LEU A 304 -31.91 3.48 -16.45
N TYR A 305 -31.63 4.75 -16.18
CA TYR A 305 -32.62 5.78 -15.86
C TYR A 305 -33.83 5.82 -16.81
N ASP A 306 -33.56 5.77 -18.12
CA ASP A 306 -34.59 5.84 -19.14
C ASP A 306 -35.49 4.58 -19.22
N VAL A 307 -35.06 3.47 -18.65
CA VAL A 307 -35.77 2.20 -18.67
C VAL A 307 -36.46 1.86 -17.35
N LEU A 308 -36.12 2.62 -16.28
CA LEU A 308 -36.77 2.50 -14.98
C LEU A 308 -38.12 3.18 -14.98
N ASP A 309 -39.15 2.54 -14.40
CA ASP A 309 -40.39 3.22 -14.05
C ASP A 309 -40.19 4.16 -12.85
N ASP A 310 -41.16 5.07 -12.65
CA ASP A 310 -41.09 6.08 -11.60
C ASP A 310 -41.02 5.46 -10.19
N ALA A 311 -41.71 4.34 -9.97
CA ALA A 311 -41.67 3.66 -8.68
C ALA A 311 -40.29 3.08 -8.40
N THR A 312 -39.65 2.48 -9.39
CA THR A 312 -38.32 1.93 -9.27
C THR A 312 -37.27 3.04 -9.13
N ARG A 313 -37.36 4.15 -9.87
CA ARG A 313 -36.51 5.33 -9.69
C ARG A 313 -36.55 5.84 -8.26
N LYS A 314 -37.76 6.05 -7.73
CA LYS A 314 -37.97 6.52 -6.35
C LYS A 314 -37.43 5.54 -5.33
N PHE A 315 -37.63 4.23 -5.53
CA PHE A 315 -37.07 3.20 -4.66
C PHE A 315 -35.54 3.25 -4.64
N LEU A 316 -34.89 3.23 -5.81
CA LEU A 316 -33.41 3.28 -5.87
C LEU A 316 -32.84 4.58 -5.30
N LEU A 317 -33.52 5.72 -5.54
CA LEU A 317 -33.07 7.00 -4.98
C LEU A 317 -33.12 6.99 -3.44
N ASN A 318 -34.15 6.35 -2.85
CA ASN A 318 -34.22 6.16 -1.41
C ASN A 318 -33.10 5.26 -0.88
N GLU A 319 -32.84 4.12 -1.54
CA GLU A 319 -31.74 3.23 -1.12
C GLU A 319 -30.36 3.91 -1.25
N ILE A 320 -30.14 4.69 -2.32
CA ILE A 320 -28.92 5.50 -2.47
C ILE A 320 -28.79 6.50 -1.33
N LYS A 321 -29.90 7.14 -0.92
CA LYS A 321 -29.91 8.07 0.21
C LYS A 321 -29.52 7.38 1.51
N GLU A 322 -30.16 6.25 1.82
CA GLU A 322 -29.91 5.53 3.09
C GLU A 322 -28.46 4.99 3.16
N PHE A 323 -28.01 4.24 2.13
CA PHE A 323 -26.64 3.72 2.08
C PHE A 323 -25.60 4.84 1.98
N GLY A 324 -25.87 5.89 1.22
CA GLY A 324 -24.96 7.04 1.06
C GLY A 324 -24.79 7.82 2.33
N ASN A 325 -25.88 8.09 3.08
CA ASN A 325 -25.82 8.72 4.38
C ASN A 325 -25.06 7.86 5.40
N SER A 326 -25.36 6.56 5.46
CA SER A 326 -24.66 5.62 6.33
C SER A 326 -23.16 5.69 6.08
N MET A 327 -22.72 5.58 4.82
CA MET A 327 -21.31 5.65 4.44
C MET A 327 -20.69 7.02 4.74
N TYR A 328 -21.36 8.11 4.38
CA TYR A 328 -20.84 9.45 4.62
C TYR A 328 -20.66 9.71 6.12
N MET A 329 -21.67 9.38 6.95
CA MET A 329 -21.58 9.54 8.40
C MET A 329 -20.52 8.63 9.02
N HIS A 330 -20.41 7.40 8.53
CA HIS A 330 -19.33 6.48 8.94
C HIS A 330 -17.96 7.10 8.65
N ASP A 331 -17.74 7.61 7.45
CA ASP A 331 -16.46 8.15 7.01
C ASP A 331 -16.09 9.41 7.79
N ILE A 332 -16.99 10.38 7.92
CA ILE A 332 -16.71 11.64 8.65
C ILE A 332 -16.59 11.44 10.16
N ASN A 333 -17.37 10.52 10.75
CA ASN A 333 -17.28 10.20 12.17
C ASN A 333 -16.01 9.43 12.53
N ARG A 334 -15.40 8.77 11.57
CA ARG A 334 -14.17 8.00 11.72
C ARG A 334 -12.97 8.61 10.99
N LEU A 335 -13.12 9.84 10.50
CA LEU A 335 -12.05 10.61 9.90
C LEU A 335 -10.96 10.91 10.94
N GLU A 336 -9.75 10.52 10.64
CA GLU A 336 -8.58 10.72 11.49
C GLU A 336 -7.33 11.02 10.66
N ASN A 337 -6.20 11.28 11.33
CA ASN A 337 -4.94 11.64 10.69
C ASN A 337 -4.45 10.64 9.64
N HIS A 338 -4.74 9.37 9.88
CA HIS A 338 -4.30 8.25 9.04
C HIS A 338 -5.44 7.66 8.20
N ILE A 339 -6.43 8.44 7.86
CA ILE A 339 -7.59 7.93 7.12
C ILE A 339 -7.20 7.27 5.81
N ALA A 340 -6.18 7.78 5.13
CA ALA A 340 -5.69 7.20 3.90
C ALA A 340 -4.96 5.86 4.10
N ASP A 341 -4.63 5.47 5.35
CA ASP A 341 -4.09 4.16 5.69
C ASP A 341 -5.16 3.08 5.80
N ASN A 342 -6.42 3.47 5.91
CA ASN A 342 -7.52 2.55 5.99
C ASN A 342 -7.97 2.13 4.58
N HIS A 343 -7.56 0.94 4.16
CA HIS A 343 -7.89 0.42 2.83
C HIS A 343 -9.40 0.26 2.60
N VAL A 344 -10.18 -0.01 3.64
CA VAL A 344 -11.64 -0.10 3.56
C VAL A 344 -12.20 1.22 3.07
N TRP A 345 -11.81 2.31 3.73
CA TRP A 345 -12.22 3.65 3.34
C TRP A 345 -11.70 4.02 1.94
N GLN A 346 -10.44 3.71 1.63
CA GLN A 346 -9.85 3.97 0.32
C GLN A 346 -10.62 3.28 -0.81
N MET A 347 -11.05 2.04 -0.61
CA MET A 347 -11.86 1.30 -1.59
C MET A 347 -13.27 1.88 -1.75
N THR A 348 -13.89 2.28 -0.65
CA THR A 348 -15.28 2.75 -0.62
C THR A 348 -15.41 4.22 -1.03
N PHE A 349 -14.34 4.99 -0.92
CA PHE A 349 -14.29 6.40 -1.33
C PHE A 349 -14.78 6.62 -2.77
N ARG A 350 -14.33 5.80 -3.72
CA ARG A 350 -14.79 5.84 -5.11
C ARG A 350 -16.31 5.65 -5.20
N ILE A 351 -16.84 4.72 -4.42
CA ILE A 351 -18.28 4.38 -4.44
C ILE A 351 -19.09 5.58 -3.98
N LEU A 352 -18.72 6.18 -2.84
CA LEU A 352 -19.39 7.38 -2.36
C LEU A 352 -19.24 8.55 -3.36
N THR A 353 -18.06 8.73 -3.96
CA THR A 353 -17.83 9.74 -5.00
C THR A 353 -18.81 9.56 -6.17
N MET A 354 -18.85 8.36 -6.75
CA MET A 354 -19.72 8.11 -7.93
C MET A 354 -21.20 8.26 -7.57
N ALA A 355 -21.61 7.76 -6.39
CA ALA A 355 -22.99 7.91 -5.93
C ALA A 355 -23.35 9.40 -5.73
N ALA A 356 -22.48 10.18 -5.11
CA ALA A 356 -22.68 11.61 -4.87
C ALA A 356 -22.95 12.38 -6.17
N PHE A 357 -22.10 12.17 -7.18
CA PHE A 357 -22.29 12.82 -8.49
C PHE A 357 -23.47 12.24 -9.27
N THR A 358 -23.85 10.99 -9.05
CA THR A 358 -25.04 10.39 -9.65
C THR A 358 -26.32 11.12 -9.23
N VAL A 359 -26.44 11.44 -7.95
CA VAL A 359 -27.68 12.02 -7.40
C VAL A 359 -27.58 13.51 -7.03
N TYR A 360 -26.49 14.18 -7.45
CA TYR A 360 -26.32 15.62 -7.25
C TYR A 360 -27.47 16.41 -7.89
N GLY A 361 -28.05 17.33 -7.15
CA GLY A 361 -29.22 18.10 -7.59
C GLY A 361 -30.57 17.36 -7.48
N GLU A 362 -30.57 16.08 -7.09
CA GLU A 362 -31.75 15.26 -6.89
C GLU A 362 -31.96 14.90 -5.41
N LEU A 363 -30.86 14.71 -4.67
CA LEU A 363 -30.83 14.53 -3.23
C LEU A 363 -30.08 15.69 -2.57
N PRO A 364 -30.68 16.40 -1.59
CA PRO A 364 -30.00 17.49 -0.88
C PRO A 364 -28.71 17.06 -0.17
N GLU A 365 -28.66 15.81 0.28
CA GLU A 365 -27.50 15.22 0.98
C GLU A 365 -26.26 15.12 0.07
N ALA A 366 -26.47 15.01 -1.24
CA ALA A 366 -25.40 14.89 -2.21
C ALA A 366 -24.49 16.13 -2.28
N ASP A 367 -24.97 17.31 -1.87
CA ASP A 367 -24.14 18.52 -1.78
C ASP A 367 -22.97 18.31 -0.81
N ALA A 368 -23.26 17.76 0.39
CA ALA A 368 -22.24 17.48 1.38
C ALA A 368 -21.31 16.33 0.94
N TRP A 369 -21.85 15.30 0.27
CA TRP A 369 -21.07 14.16 -0.20
C TRP A 369 -20.09 14.57 -1.31
N THR A 370 -20.54 15.39 -2.28
CA THR A 370 -19.67 15.86 -3.37
C THR A 370 -18.58 16.78 -2.87
N ASP A 371 -18.91 17.71 -1.96
CA ASP A 371 -17.93 18.62 -1.35
C ASP A 371 -16.87 17.85 -0.55
N TYR A 372 -17.29 16.89 0.27
CA TYR A 372 -16.39 15.99 1.00
C TYR A 372 -15.48 15.20 0.07
N CYS A 373 -16.06 14.46 -0.87
CA CYS A 373 -15.30 13.58 -1.75
C CYS A 373 -14.29 14.34 -2.61
N TYR A 374 -14.71 15.45 -3.22
CA TYR A 374 -13.84 16.23 -4.08
C TYR A 374 -12.66 16.87 -3.32
N ASN A 375 -12.95 17.54 -2.22
CA ASN A 375 -11.92 18.21 -1.44
C ASN A 375 -10.98 17.23 -0.75
N LEU A 376 -11.46 16.07 -0.33
CA LEU A 376 -10.62 15.02 0.24
C LEU A 376 -9.71 14.37 -0.81
N TRP A 377 -10.22 14.17 -2.04
CA TRP A 377 -9.36 13.74 -3.15
C TRP A 377 -8.17 14.68 -3.35
N LEU A 378 -8.41 15.97 -3.39
CA LEU A 378 -7.36 16.97 -3.56
C LEU A 378 -6.39 17.02 -2.39
N ALA A 379 -6.86 16.84 -1.16
CA ALA A 379 -6.04 16.92 0.03
C ALA A 379 -5.18 15.67 0.27
N ARG A 380 -5.71 14.48 0.02
CA ARG A 380 -5.09 13.23 0.45
C ARG A 380 -4.83 12.19 -0.61
N PHE A 381 -5.55 12.26 -1.73
CA PHE A 381 -5.34 11.30 -2.80
C PHE A 381 -4.39 11.85 -3.88
N PRO A 382 -3.83 10.97 -4.70
CA PRO A 382 -4.03 9.52 -4.68
C PRO A 382 -3.32 8.79 -3.54
N GLY A 383 -2.32 9.34 -2.88
CA GLY A 383 -1.61 8.70 -1.76
C GLY A 383 -1.14 9.67 -0.68
N LEU A 384 -0.79 9.14 0.50
CA LEU A 384 -0.29 9.93 1.64
C LEU A 384 1.07 10.58 1.37
N ASN A 385 1.91 9.90 0.59
CA ASN A 385 3.26 10.34 0.24
C ASN A 385 3.26 11.04 -1.13
N LYS A 386 4.37 11.67 -1.46
CA LYS A 386 4.56 12.32 -2.76
C LYS A 386 5.43 11.52 -3.72
N ASP A 387 6.10 10.46 -3.25
CA ASP A 387 7.01 9.64 -4.05
C ASP A 387 6.30 8.56 -4.90
N GLY A 388 5.00 8.42 -4.72
CA GLY A 388 4.16 7.53 -5.51
C GLY A 388 4.08 6.09 -5.03
N ALA A 389 4.84 5.65 -4.04
CA ALA A 389 4.75 4.29 -3.55
C ALA A 389 3.56 4.11 -2.59
N TRP A 390 3.14 2.84 -2.42
CA TRP A 390 2.04 2.46 -1.53
C TRP A 390 2.59 1.83 -0.24
N HIS A 391 2.37 2.49 0.88
CA HIS A 391 3.06 2.19 2.14
C HIS A 391 2.54 0.94 2.89
N ASN A 392 1.29 0.55 2.73
CA ASN A 392 0.72 -0.58 3.47
C ASN A 392 0.70 -1.90 2.68
N GLY A 393 1.48 -1.96 1.60
CA GLY A 393 1.77 -3.20 0.90
C GLY A 393 1.05 -3.38 -0.42
N ASP A 394 1.62 -4.27 -1.23
CA ASP A 394 1.23 -4.47 -2.62
C ASP A 394 -0.18 -5.04 -2.78
N SER A 395 -0.62 -5.94 -1.89
CA SER A 395 -1.98 -6.48 -1.96
C SER A 395 -3.05 -5.42 -1.69
N TYR A 396 -2.77 -4.46 -0.81
CA TYR A 396 -3.69 -3.36 -0.52
C TYR A 396 -3.59 -2.21 -1.52
N PHE A 397 -2.46 -2.03 -2.16
CA PHE A 397 -2.38 -1.24 -3.39
C PHE A 397 -3.33 -1.80 -4.46
N HIS A 398 -3.29 -3.12 -4.67
CA HIS A 398 -4.08 -3.79 -5.70
C HIS A 398 -5.58 -3.59 -5.56
N VAL A 399 -6.12 -3.63 -4.33
CA VAL A 399 -7.56 -3.42 -4.08
C VAL A 399 -8.01 -1.97 -4.30
N ASN A 400 -7.08 -1.01 -4.32
CA ASN A 400 -7.36 0.41 -4.54
C ASN A 400 -7.24 0.85 -6.00
N ILE A 401 -6.79 0.00 -6.91
CA ILE A 401 -6.52 0.34 -8.31
C ILE A 401 -7.74 0.96 -9.00
N ARG A 402 -8.95 0.45 -8.77
CA ARG A 402 -10.15 1.05 -9.36
C ARG A 402 -10.36 2.50 -8.92
N THR A 403 -10.16 2.79 -7.65
CA THR A 403 -10.27 4.16 -7.12
C THR A 403 -9.24 5.07 -7.78
N LEU A 404 -8.00 4.60 -7.95
CA LEU A 404 -6.91 5.33 -8.56
C LEU A 404 -7.09 5.60 -10.06
N VAL A 405 -8.00 4.89 -10.73
CA VAL A 405 -8.31 5.09 -12.16
C VAL A 405 -9.65 5.79 -12.36
N GLU A 406 -10.73 5.28 -11.75
CA GLU A 406 -12.09 5.73 -12.05
C GLU A 406 -12.35 7.17 -11.60
N VAL A 407 -11.88 7.56 -10.40
CA VAL A 407 -12.08 8.91 -9.88
C VAL A 407 -11.34 9.97 -10.71
N PRO A 408 -10.00 9.87 -10.95
CA PRO A 408 -9.30 10.86 -11.75
C PRO A 408 -9.65 10.81 -13.24
N TYR A 409 -10.32 9.76 -13.72
CA TYR A 409 -10.83 9.66 -15.08
C TYR A 409 -12.23 10.27 -15.24
N PHE A 410 -13.01 10.34 -14.16
CA PHE A 410 -14.32 10.96 -14.16
C PHE A 410 -14.25 12.49 -14.27
N TYR A 411 -13.45 13.16 -13.43
CA TYR A 411 -13.38 14.61 -13.37
C TYR A 411 -12.91 15.32 -14.66
N PRO A 412 -11.97 14.80 -15.44
CA PRO A 412 -11.57 15.42 -16.71
C PRO A 412 -12.69 15.62 -17.72
N ARG A 413 -13.70 14.76 -17.71
CA ARG A 413 -14.87 14.89 -18.59
C ARG A 413 -15.64 16.17 -18.29
N LEU A 414 -15.63 16.63 -17.05
CA LEU A 414 -16.37 17.79 -16.57
C LEU A 414 -15.53 19.07 -16.65
N THR A 415 -14.20 18.99 -16.62
CA THR A 415 -13.34 20.16 -16.45
C THR A 415 -12.29 20.35 -17.53
N GLY A 416 -12.01 19.32 -18.32
CA GLY A 416 -10.88 19.27 -19.23
C GLY A 416 -9.51 19.18 -18.52
N PHE A 417 -9.46 19.30 -17.18
CA PHE A 417 -8.24 19.20 -16.39
C PHE A 417 -7.83 17.74 -16.21
N ASN A 418 -6.56 17.41 -16.48
CA ASN A 418 -6.06 16.04 -16.33
C ASN A 418 -5.62 15.77 -14.89
N TYR A 419 -6.43 15.06 -14.11
CA TYR A 419 -6.13 14.69 -12.72
C TYR A 419 -5.01 13.65 -12.61
N PHE A 420 -4.67 12.94 -13.68
CA PHE A 420 -3.45 12.10 -13.71
C PHE A 420 -2.17 12.93 -13.89
N SER A 421 -2.25 14.24 -14.05
CA SER A 421 -1.09 15.13 -14.01
C SER A 421 -0.55 15.36 -12.59
N ASP A 422 -1.21 14.86 -11.54
CA ASP A 422 -0.63 14.84 -10.21
C ASP A 422 0.71 14.07 -10.26
N PRO A 423 1.82 14.69 -9.80
CA PRO A 423 3.16 14.09 -9.83
C PRO A 423 3.23 12.70 -9.18
N TRP A 424 2.34 12.43 -8.23
CA TRP A 424 2.24 11.12 -7.60
C TRP A 424 2.10 9.96 -8.61
N TYR A 425 1.34 10.14 -9.69
CA TYR A 425 1.13 9.11 -10.70
C TYR A 425 2.40 8.73 -11.47
N GLN A 426 3.32 9.68 -11.67
CA GLN A 426 4.62 9.37 -12.28
C GLN A 426 5.47 8.50 -11.34
N GLY A 427 5.52 8.85 -10.04
CA GLY A 427 6.15 8.01 -9.02
C GLY A 427 5.48 6.64 -8.89
N ASN A 428 4.14 6.59 -8.97
CA ASN A 428 3.41 5.33 -8.86
C ASN A 428 3.64 4.39 -10.06
N ALA A 429 3.88 4.92 -11.26
CA ALA A 429 4.33 4.09 -12.39
C ALA A 429 5.65 3.37 -12.07
N LEU A 430 6.61 4.08 -11.46
CA LEU A 430 7.87 3.47 -11.01
C LEU A 430 7.64 2.46 -9.87
N TYR A 431 6.73 2.75 -8.93
CA TYR A 431 6.35 1.80 -7.88
C TYR A 431 5.80 0.49 -8.48
N VAL A 432 4.91 0.57 -9.45
CA VAL A 432 4.35 -0.61 -10.15
C VAL A 432 5.47 -1.47 -10.72
N ILE A 433 6.47 -0.85 -11.37
CA ILE A 433 7.57 -1.53 -12.05
C ILE A 433 8.58 -2.11 -11.05
N TYR A 434 9.10 -1.30 -10.14
CA TYR A 434 10.18 -1.71 -9.23
C TYR A 434 9.70 -2.62 -8.12
N GLN A 435 8.45 -2.47 -7.66
CA GLN A 435 7.89 -3.35 -6.64
C GLN A 435 7.54 -4.73 -7.21
N GLN A 436 7.15 -4.81 -8.47
CA GLN A 436 6.85 -6.07 -9.13
C GLN A 436 7.26 -6.02 -10.60
N PRO A 437 8.53 -6.23 -10.92
CA PRO A 437 8.98 -6.30 -12.31
C PRO A 437 8.21 -7.35 -13.14
N PRO A 438 8.23 -7.28 -14.47
CA PRO A 438 7.53 -8.26 -15.32
C PRO A 438 7.83 -9.69 -14.91
N PHE A 439 6.80 -10.50 -14.72
CA PHE A 439 6.89 -11.93 -14.32
C PHE A 439 7.53 -12.20 -12.95
N SER A 440 7.79 -11.18 -12.15
CA SER A 440 8.34 -11.33 -10.80
C SER A 440 7.23 -11.44 -9.75
N LYS A 441 7.54 -12.13 -8.65
CA LYS A 441 6.82 -11.97 -7.40
C LYS A 441 7.01 -10.54 -6.89
N SER A 442 6.06 -10.01 -6.13
CA SER A 442 6.20 -8.67 -5.56
C SER A 442 7.28 -8.63 -4.48
N GLY A 443 7.82 -7.43 -4.22
CA GLY A 443 8.93 -7.21 -3.28
C GLY A 443 8.69 -7.62 -1.84
N GLY A 444 7.46 -8.02 -1.46
CA GLY A 444 7.16 -8.57 -0.13
C GLY A 444 6.93 -7.53 0.95
N ASN A 445 6.56 -6.32 0.56
CA ASN A 445 6.28 -5.22 1.49
C ASN A 445 4.80 -5.15 1.81
N GLY A 446 4.38 -5.63 2.98
CA GLY A 446 3.00 -5.71 3.43
C GLY A 446 2.45 -7.13 3.50
N SER A 447 1.16 -7.32 3.78
CA SER A 447 0.58 -8.63 4.01
C SER A 447 0.17 -9.36 2.72
N SER A 448 0.06 -10.69 2.77
CA SER A 448 -0.50 -11.59 1.72
C SER A 448 0.34 -11.81 0.47
N HIS A 449 1.64 -11.63 0.52
CA HIS A 449 2.50 -11.65 -0.68
C HIS A 449 2.97 -13.01 -1.14
N GLN A 450 2.90 -14.04 -0.30
CA GLN A 450 3.41 -15.37 -0.64
C GLN A 450 2.72 -16.01 -1.84
N LYS A 451 1.49 -15.58 -2.15
CA LYS A 451 0.67 -16.15 -3.23
C LYS A 451 0.82 -15.43 -4.57
N ILE A 452 1.35 -14.20 -4.58
CA ILE A 452 1.43 -13.38 -5.80
C ILE A 452 2.78 -13.69 -6.48
N LEU A 453 2.73 -14.46 -7.56
CA LEU A 453 3.92 -14.87 -8.29
C LEU A 453 4.20 -14.05 -9.54
N THR A 454 3.17 -13.48 -10.16
CA THR A 454 3.28 -12.69 -11.39
C THR A 454 2.31 -11.53 -11.35
N PRO A 455 2.54 -10.45 -12.10
CA PRO A 455 1.58 -9.38 -12.24
C PRO A 455 0.22 -9.88 -12.72
N SER A 456 -0.83 -9.44 -12.04
CA SER A 456 -2.22 -9.77 -12.41
C SER A 456 -2.71 -8.88 -13.55
N GLY A 457 -3.79 -9.31 -14.22
CA GLY A 457 -4.46 -8.48 -15.24
C GLY A 457 -4.91 -7.11 -14.72
N THR A 458 -5.28 -7.00 -13.45
CA THR A 458 -5.61 -5.71 -12.81
C THR A 458 -4.38 -4.80 -12.72
N ARG A 459 -3.22 -5.34 -12.33
CA ARG A 459 -1.98 -4.55 -12.23
C ARG A 459 -1.49 -4.10 -13.60
N VAL A 460 -1.53 -5.00 -14.58
CA VAL A 460 -1.14 -4.67 -15.97
C VAL A 460 -2.11 -3.65 -16.58
N GLY A 461 -3.42 -3.81 -16.34
CA GLY A 461 -4.43 -2.84 -16.75
C GLY A 461 -4.26 -1.48 -16.08
N TYR A 462 -3.77 -1.43 -14.85
CA TYR A 462 -3.42 -0.18 -14.19
C TYR A 462 -2.19 0.49 -14.83
N ALA A 463 -1.16 -0.28 -15.14
CA ALA A 463 0.00 0.24 -15.88
C ALA A 463 -0.40 0.77 -17.27
N ASP A 464 -1.34 0.09 -17.95
CA ASP A 464 -1.94 0.56 -19.21
C ASP A 464 -2.65 1.92 -19.04
N ALA A 465 -3.45 2.08 -17.98
CA ALA A 465 -4.13 3.33 -17.67
C ALA A 465 -3.12 4.46 -17.36
N LEU A 466 -2.11 4.19 -16.55
CA LEU A 466 -1.05 5.15 -16.26
C LEU A 466 -0.33 5.59 -17.53
N ALA A 467 0.09 4.64 -18.37
CA ALA A 467 0.77 4.94 -19.62
C ALA A 467 -0.05 5.88 -20.52
N ARG A 468 -1.33 5.57 -20.72
CA ARG A 468 -2.24 6.37 -21.57
C ARG A 468 -2.52 7.76 -21.00
N MET A 469 -2.69 7.87 -19.68
CA MET A 469 -3.13 9.13 -19.06
C MET A 469 -1.99 10.05 -18.68
N THR A 470 -0.79 9.51 -18.39
CA THR A 470 0.38 10.28 -17.98
C THR A 470 1.43 10.44 -19.08
N GLY A 471 1.34 9.66 -20.16
CA GLY A 471 2.39 9.58 -21.19
C GLY A 471 3.63 8.81 -20.72
N ASN A 472 3.54 8.02 -19.64
CA ASN A 472 4.68 7.27 -19.10
C ASN A 472 5.05 6.08 -20.00
N THR A 473 6.20 6.19 -20.66
CA THR A 473 6.69 5.18 -21.62
C THR A 473 7.17 3.90 -20.95
N PHE A 474 7.68 3.98 -19.71
CA PHE A 474 8.11 2.81 -18.93
C PHE A 474 6.92 1.94 -18.53
N ALA A 475 5.80 2.56 -18.12
CA ALA A 475 4.57 1.83 -17.86
C ALA A 475 4.02 1.18 -19.16
N ALA A 476 4.13 1.87 -20.29
CA ALA A 476 3.75 1.31 -21.59
C ALA A 476 4.60 0.07 -21.96
N ASP A 477 5.90 0.16 -21.75
CA ASP A 477 6.82 -0.94 -22.04
C ASP A 477 6.60 -2.13 -21.09
N TYR A 478 6.32 -1.87 -19.81
CA TYR A 478 5.89 -2.90 -18.83
C TYR A 478 4.67 -3.70 -19.34
N VAL A 479 3.66 -2.99 -19.85
CA VAL A 479 2.47 -3.63 -20.45
C VAL A 479 2.83 -4.47 -21.66
N ARG A 480 3.65 -3.93 -22.57
CA ARG A 480 4.10 -4.63 -23.78
C ARG A 480 4.89 -5.90 -23.45
N HIS A 481 5.82 -5.84 -22.50
CA HIS A 481 6.61 -7.00 -22.04
C HIS A 481 5.74 -8.15 -21.55
N ILE A 482 4.75 -7.83 -20.72
CA ILE A 482 3.88 -8.86 -20.15
C ILE A 482 2.90 -9.37 -21.21
N SER A 483 2.30 -8.49 -22.00
CA SER A 483 1.32 -8.86 -23.04
C SER A 483 1.95 -9.69 -24.16
N ALA A 484 3.23 -9.49 -24.47
CA ALA A 484 3.94 -10.29 -25.47
C ALA A 484 3.99 -11.79 -25.11
N ARG A 485 3.99 -12.14 -23.81
CA ARG A 485 3.99 -13.53 -23.35
C ARG A 485 2.63 -14.01 -22.84
N GLN A 486 1.78 -13.07 -22.46
CA GLN A 486 0.44 -13.32 -21.96
C GLN A 486 -0.54 -12.40 -22.70
N PRO A 487 -0.88 -12.69 -23.98
CA PRO A 487 -1.71 -11.81 -24.81
C PRO A 487 -3.05 -11.47 -24.20
N ASP A 488 -3.62 -12.39 -23.43
CA ASP A 488 -4.94 -12.25 -22.80
C ASP A 488 -4.88 -11.61 -21.40
N ILE A 489 -3.71 -11.11 -20.96
CA ILE A 489 -3.53 -10.63 -19.58
C ILE A 489 -4.49 -9.48 -19.25
N LEU A 490 -4.73 -8.58 -20.20
CA LEU A 490 -5.66 -7.45 -20.02
C LEU A 490 -7.13 -7.87 -20.00
N GLU A 491 -7.45 -9.05 -20.53
CA GLU A 491 -8.81 -9.61 -20.47
C GLU A 491 -9.07 -10.33 -19.16
N GLN A 492 -8.01 -10.77 -18.47
CA GLN A 492 -8.13 -11.40 -17.15
C GLN A 492 -8.68 -10.39 -16.13
N GLY A 493 -9.71 -10.80 -15.41
CA GLY A 493 -10.36 -9.95 -14.41
C GLY A 493 -11.22 -8.83 -14.98
N SER A 494 -11.39 -8.75 -16.30
CA SER A 494 -12.22 -7.72 -16.96
C SER A 494 -13.69 -7.76 -16.56
N THR A 495 -14.12 -8.82 -15.90
CA THR A 495 -15.50 -9.09 -15.48
C THR A 495 -15.61 -9.39 -13.97
N SER A 496 -14.58 -9.07 -13.20
CA SER A 496 -14.54 -9.13 -11.74
C SER A 496 -14.65 -7.73 -11.13
N LYS A 497 -14.33 -7.58 -9.84
CA LYS A 497 -14.15 -6.26 -9.19
C LYS A 497 -13.15 -5.34 -9.91
N ALA A 498 -12.33 -5.89 -10.80
CA ALA A 498 -11.43 -5.15 -11.69
C ALA A 498 -12.08 -4.76 -13.03
N SER A 499 -13.37 -5.03 -13.23
CA SER A 499 -14.11 -4.71 -14.48
C SER A 499 -13.99 -3.24 -14.91
N GLY A 500 -13.77 -2.32 -13.96
CA GLY A 500 -13.54 -0.90 -14.22
C GLY A 500 -12.36 -0.60 -15.14
N LEU A 501 -11.32 -1.42 -15.12
CA LEU A 501 -10.17 -1.22 -16.02
C LEU A 501 -10.49 -1.56 -17.48
N ALA A 502 -11.26 -2.61 -17.74
CA ALA A 502 -11.75 -2.89 -19.08
C ALA A 502 -12.71 -1.79 -19.57
N TRP A 503 -13.55 -1.26 -18.68
CA TRP A 503 -14.41 -0.13 -18.98
C TRP A 503 -13.62 1.13 -19.31
N PHE A 504 -12.56 1.42 -18.56
CA PHE A 504 -11.64 2.51 -18.87
C PHE A 504 -11.06 2.37 -20.28
N ARG A 505 -10.57 1.16 -20.67
CA ARG A 505 -10.02 0.94 -22.02
C ARG A 505 -11.06 1.06 -23.13
N LEU A 506 -12.33 0.75 -22.85
CA LEU A 506 -13.40 1.01 -23.79
C LEU A 506 -13.65 2.50 -24.04
N GLN A 507 -13.48 3.34 -23.02
CA GLN A 507 -13.71 4.78 -23.06
C GLN A 507 -12.46 5.58 -23.49
N CYS A 508 -11.25 5.08 -23.20
CA CYS A 508 -10.00 5.78 -23.49
C CYS A 508 -9.45 5.38 -24.85
N ASP A 509 -9.42 6.32 -25.77
CA ASP A 509 -8.89 6.12 -27.13
C ASP A 509 -7.41 6.54 -27.28
N LYS A 510 -6.76 7.03 -26.19
CA LYS A 510 -5.34 7.40 -26.22
C LYS A 510 -4.49 6.14 -26.46
N PRO A 511 -3.55 6.16 -27.41
CA PRO A 511 -2.63 5.04 -27.63
C PRO A 511 -1.64 4.90 -26.45
N LEU A 512 -1.03 3.73 -26.36
CA LEU A 512 0.14 3.58 -25.50
C LEU A 512 1.29 4.44 -26.05
N PRO A 513 1.98 5.23 -25.22
CA PRO A 513 3.08 6.05 -25.68
C PRO A 513 4.29 5.19 -26.09
N ASP A 514 5.05 5.68 -27.07
CA ASP A 514 6.34 5.14 -27.48
C ASP A 514 7.48 5.99 -26.89
N GLY A 515 8.61 5.34 -26.57
CA GLY A 515 9.78 6.01 -26.00
C GLY A 515 10.69 5.05 -25.23
N PRO A 516 11.51 5.58 -24.29
CA PRO A 516 12.37 4.77 -23.43
C PRO A 516 11.61 3.66 -22.72
N GLY A 517 12.23 2.47 -22.65
CA GLY A 517 11.65 1.29 -22.03
C GLY A 517 12.32 0.86 -20.72
N LEU A 518 11.93 -0.30 -20.20
CA LEU A 518 12.42 -0.83 -18.92
C LEU A 518 13.95 -0.93 -18.85
N LYS A 519 14.61 -1.22 -19.98
CA LYS A 519 16.08 -1.31 -20.12
C LYS A 519 16.78 0.03 -19.87
N ASP A 520 16.07 1.14 -20.01
CA ASP A 520 16.61 2.50 -19.86
C ASP A 520 16.39 3.06 -18.44
N LEU A 521 15.69 2.30 -17.57
CA LEU A 521 15.53 2.63 -16.16
C LEU A 521 16.80 2.30 -15.37
N PRO A 522 17.13 3.10 -14.34
CA PRO A 522 18.17 2.75 -13.36
C PRO A 522 17.91 1.36 -12.76
N MET A 523 18.99 0.67 -12.36
CA MET A 523 18.87 -0.67 -11.74
C MET A 523 18.17 -0.66 -10.38
N GLY A 524 17.98 0.49 -9.76
CA GLY A 524 17.29 0.62 -8.49
C GLY A 524 16.42 1.85 -8.42
N HIS A 525 15.45 1.82 -7.51
CA HIS A 525 14.65 2.99 -7.13
C HIS A 525 14.36 2.99 -5.64
N VAL A 526 14.40 4.18 -5.06
CA VAL A 526 14.11 4.40 -3.64
C VAL A 526 12.93 5.35 -3.51
N PHE A 527 11.96 4.97 -2.69
CA PHE A 527 10.79 5.76 -2.32
C PHE A 527 10.96 6.20 -0.85
N PRO A 528 11.69 7.30 -0.58
CA PRO A 528 12.10 7.64 0.77
C PRO A 528 10.93 8.07 1.66
N GLN A 529 9.89 8.67 1.11
CA GLN A 529 8.71 9.08 1.86
C GLN A 529 7.79 7.90 2.22
N SER A 530 7.80 6.85 1.43
CA SER A 530 7.10 5.60 1.74
C SER A 530 7.97 4.59 2.47
N GLY A 531 9.29 4.80 2.49
CA GLY A 531 10.25 3.94 3.13
C GLY A 531 10.46 2.61 2.40
N LEU A 532 10.49 2.62 1.07
CA LEU A 532 10.66 1.43 0.23
C LEU A 532 11.85 1.62 -0.72
N ALA A 533 12.55 0.52 -1.00
CA ALA A 533 13.56 0.48 -2.06
C ALA A 533 13.53 -0.87 -2.78
N SER A 534 13.91 -0.87 -4.05
CA SER A 534 14.07 -2.07 -4.86
C SER A 534 15.22 -1.91 -5.83
N PHE A 535 16.05 -2.94 -5.94
CA PHE A 535 17.23 -2.98 -6.80
C PHE A 535 17.17 -4.26 -7.63
N SER A 536 17.30 -4.14 -8.96
CA SER A 536 17.25 -5.27 -9.88
C SER A 536 18.42 -5.21 -10.84
N THR A 537 19.09 -6.33 -11.08
CA THR A 537 20.21 -6.37 -12.02
C THR A 537 19.76 -6.29 -13.49
N ASN A 538 18.49 -6.57 -13.75
CA ASN A 538 17.86 -6.44 -15.06
C ASN A 538 16.34 -6.33 -14.92
N LEU A 539 15.77 -5.16 -15.25
CA LEU A 539 14.33 -4.94 -15.24
C LEU A 539 13.64 -5.41 -16.52
N ASP A 540 14.38 -5.48 -17.61
CA ASP A 540 13.87 -5.88 -18.92
C ASP A 540 13.66 -7.41 -19.03
N ASP A 541 14.56 -8.21 -18.44
CA ASP A 541 14.43 -9.67 -18.41
C ASP A 541 14.62 -10.23 -16.99
N THR A 542 13.54 -10.43 -16.28
CA THR A 542 13.57 -10.96 -14.91
C THR A 542 14.08 -12.40 -14.81
N ARG A 543 14.09 -13.18 -15.93
CA ARG A 543 14.64 -14.55 -15.97
C ARG A 543 16.13 -14.59 -15.73
N LYS A 544 16.81 -13.47 -15.89
CA LYS A 544 18.25 -13.29 -15.69
C LYS A 544 18.54 -12.19 -14.66
N SER A 545 17.61 -11.94 -13.77
CA SER A 545 17.69 -10.84 -12.82
C SER A 545 17.72 -11.33 -11.39
N ALA A 546 18.69 -10.82 -10.65
CA ALA A 546 18.63 -10.75 -9.19
C ALA A 546 17.88 -9.49 -8.78
N MET A 547 17.02 -9.59 -7.79
CA MET A 547 16.35 -8.45 -7.19
C MET A 547 16.50 -8.49 -5.67
N LEU A 548 16.68 -7.30 -5.05
CA LEU A 548 16.62 -7.09 -3.61
C LEU A 548 15.58 -6.00 -3.34
N SER A 549 14.63 -6.28 -2.45
CA SER A 549 13.68 -5.29 -1.94
C SER A 549 13.98 -4.97 -0.48
N PHE A 550 13.69 -3.74 -0.05
CA PHE A 550 13.95 -3.24 1.29
C PHE A 550 12.82 -2.35 1.78
N ARG A 551 12.56 -2.39 3.10
CA ARG A 551 11.57 -1.53 3.74
C ARG A 551 12.09 -0.93 5.05
N SER A 552 11.94 0.39 5.19
CA SER A 552 12.03 1.15 6.44
C SER A 552 11.05 2.33 6.34
N SER A 553 9.82 2.12 6.80
CA SER A 553 8.67 2.98 6.47
C SER A 553 8.28 3.90 7.62
N PRO A 554 8.03 5.20 7.35
CA PRO A 554 7.57 6.16 8.36
C PRO A 554 6.12 5.91 8.82
N TYR A 555 5.40 5.03 8.15
CA TYR A 555 4.02 4.69 8.49
C TYR A 555 3.90 3.51 9.47
N GLY A 556 5.01 2.95 9.92
CA GLY A 556 5.02 1.86 10.87
C GLY A 556 4.33 0.60 10.36
N SER A 557 3.59 -0.04 11.25
CA SER A 557 2.78 -1.23 10.97
C SER A 557 1.30 -0.86 11.06
N THR A 558 0.78 -0.18 10.02
CA THR A 558 -0.63 0.18 9.89
C THR A 558 -1.54 -1.06 9.86
N SER A 559 -2.85 -0.87 9.72
CA SER A 559 -3.81 -1.97 9.84
C SER A 559 -3.46 -3.23 9.03
N HIS A 560 -2.81 -3.07 7.87
CA HIS A 560 -2.41 -4.19 7.01
C HIS A 560 -0.91 -4.25 6.70
N ALA A 561 -0.12 -3.34 7.21
CA ALA A 561 1.33 -3.46 7.17
C ALA A 561 1.80 -4.51 8.20
N ILE A 562 3.06 -4.86 8.14
CA ILE A 562 3.72 -5.84 8.98
C ILE A 562 4.90 -5.19 9.71
N ALA A 563 5.25 -5.69 10.89
CA ALA A 563 6.32 -5.15 11.72
C ALA A 563 7.69 -5.61 11.20
N ASN A 564 8.11 -5.05 10.05
CA ASN A 564 9.29 -5.47 9.29
C ASN A 564 10.21 -4.32 8.88
N GLN A 565 10.34 -3.31 9.72
CA GLN A 565 11.28 -2.23 9.46
C GLN A 565 12.71 -2.76 9.33
N ASN A 566 13.45 -2.22 8.38
CA ASN A 566 14.79 -2.68 7.99
C ASN A 566 14.83 -4.15 7.53
N ALA A 567 13.72 -4.73 7.05
CA ALA A 567 13.73 -6.04 6.42
C ALA A 567 14.07 -5.95 4.93
N PHE A 568 14.72 -6.99 4.43
CA PHE A 568 15.00 -7.15 3.00
C PHE A 568 14.50 -8.51 2.49
N ASN A 569 14.28 -8.62 1.19
CA ASN A 569 13.98 -9.89 0.52
C ASN A 569 14.81 -10.00 -0.75
N THR A 570 15.11 -11.23 -1.18
CA THR A 570 15.88 -11.50 -2.39
C THR A 570 15.13 -12.39 -3.36
N PHE A 571 15.39 -12.18 -4.65
CA PHE A 571 14.70 -12.90 -5.73
C PHE A 571 15.68 -13.21 -6.86
N TRP A 572 15.46 -14.35 -7.50
CA TRP A 572 16.08 -14.70 -8.79
C TRP A 572 15.00 -15.19 -9.74
N ASN A 573 15.06 -14.77 -10.99
CA ASN A 573 14.07 -15.15 -12.01
C ASN A 573 12.62 -14.88 -11.53
N GLY A 574 12.42 -13.77 -10.78
CA GLY A 574 11.12 -13.42 -10.20
C GLY A 574 10.64 -14.32 -9.06
N GLN A 575 11.40 -15.34 -8.67
CA GLN A 575 11.08 -16.24 -7.55
C GLN A 575 11.78 -15.79 -6.28
N SER A 576 11.05 -15.82 -5.17
CA SER A 576 11.58 -15.44 -3.85
C SER A 576 12.59 -16.47 -3.33
N LEU A 577 13.65 -15.98 -2.69
CA LEU A 577 14.71 -16.75 -2.03
C LEU A 577 14.68 -16.47 -0.53
N PHE A 578 15.44 -15.49 -0.01
CA PHE A 578 15.19 -15.01 1.34
C PHE A 578 13.93 -14.14 1.31
N TYR A 579 12.88 -14.54 2.03
CA TYR A 579 11.58 -13.91 1.93
C TYR A 579 10.78 -14.01 3.22
N SER A 580 9.92 -13.02 3.49
CA SER A 580 9.02 -13.00 4.65
C SER A 580 8.23 -14.29 4.80
N SER A 581 8.17 -14.83 6.02
CA SER A 581 7.47 -16.06 6.36
C SER A 581 6.08 -15.82 6.95
N GLY A 582 5.42 -16.90 7.39
CA GLY A 582 4.08 -16.86 7.95
C GLY A 582 2.98 -16.82 6.90
N HIS A 583 1.77 -17.08 7.34
CA HIS A 583 0.58 -17.09 6.48
C HIS A 583 -0.42 -16.02 6.93
N HIS A 584 -0.97 -15.32 5.97
CA HIS A 584 -2.10 -14.44 6.23
C HIS A 584 -3.37 -15.29 6.33
N THR A 585 -3.73 -15.69 7.54
CA THR A 585 -4.91 -16.50 7.84
C THR A 585 -6.15 -15.65 7.99
N SER A 586 -6.09 -14.65 8.86
CA SER A 586 -7.04 -13.54 8.96
C SER A 586 -6.38 -12.36 9.65
N PHE A 587 -7.11 -11.26 9.79
CA PHE A 587 -6.54 -10.01 10.31
C PHE A 587 -6.07 -10.10 11.76
N THR A 588 -6.82 -10.79 12.63
CA THR A 588 -6.57 -10.94 14.06
C THR A 588 -6.41 -12.40 14.50
N ASP A 589 -6.17 -13.30 13.55
CA ASP A 589 -5.83 -14.68 13.85
C ASP A 589 -4.49 -14.78 14.58
N ILE A 590 -4.40 -15.70 15.56
CA ILE A 590 -3.23 -15.84 16.42
C ILE A 590 -1.93 -16.07 15.61
N HIS A 591 -1.97 -16.93 14.57
CA HIS A 591 -0.83 -17.12 13.69
C HIS A 591 -0.58 -15.85 12.84
N GLY A 592 -1.65 -15.25 12.32
CA GLY A 592 -1.56 -14.01 11.55
C GLY A 592 -0.87 -12.88 12.31
N VAL A 593 -1.14 -12.74 13.60
CA VAL A 593 -0.53 -11.69 14.45
C VAL A 593 0.87 -12.09 14.93
N TYR A 594 1.04 -13.29 15.51
CA TYR A 594 2.28 -13.68 16.19
C TYR A 594 3.38 -14.20 15.26
N CYS A 595 3.02 -14.61 14.02
CA CYS A 595 3.96 -15.10 13.04
C CYS A 595 4.03 -14.20 11.80
N HIS A 596 2.91 -14.03 11.06
CA HIS A 596 2.95 -13.32 9.78
C HIS A 596 3.22 -11.81 9.93
N ARG A 597 2.62 -11.17 10.95
CA ARG A 597 2.77 -9.70 11.16
C ARG A 597 3.95 -9.35 12.05
N ALA A 598 4.38 -10.26 12.89
CA ALA A 598 5.44 -10.04 13.85
C ALA A 598 6.83 -10.05 13.20
N THR A 599 7.75 -9.32 13.76
CA THR A 599 9.14 -9.16 13.29
C THR A 599 9.86 -10.49 13.11
N ARG A 600 9.51 -11.50 13.91
CA ARG A 600 10.10 -12.87 13.84
C ARG A 600 9.85 -13.61 12.54
N ALA A 601 9.03 -13.07 11.63
CA ALA A 601 8.76 -13.63 10.32
C ALA A 601 9.54 -12.96 9.20
N HIS A 602 10.42 -12.03 9.51
CA HIS A 602 11.05 -11.15 8.52
C HIS A 602 12.58 -11.14 8.62
N ASN A 603 13.25 -10.89 7.51
CA ASN A 603 14.71 -10.86 7.42
C ASN A 603 15.28 -9.57 8.04
N THR A 604 15.21 -9.46 9.36
CA THR A 604 15.61 -8.30 10.17
C THR A 604 16.16 -8.75 11.53
N ILE A 605 16.19 -7.90 12.54
CA ILE A 605 16.79 -8.16 13.83
C ILE A 605 15.72 -8.33 14.92
N LEU A 606 15.94 -9.23 15.91
CA LEU A 606 15.26 -9.19 17.19
C LEU A 606 16.22 -8.74 18.30
N VAL A 607 15.69 -8.08 19.32
CA VAL A 607 16.44 -7.58 20.48
C VAL A 607 15.91 -8.31 21.73
N ASN A 608 16.74 -9.11 22.39
CA ASN A 608 16.30 -10.01 23.49
C ASN A 608 15.10 -10.91 23.07
N GLY A 609 15.02 -11.32 21.81
CA GLY A 609 13.86 -12.05 21.26
C GLY A 609 12.63 -11.19 21.00
N MET A 610 12.64 -9.90 21.35
CA MET A 610 11.54 -8.96 21.15
C MET A 610 11.58 -8.37 19.75
N GLY A 611 10.40 -8.14 19.17
CA GLY A 611 10.20 -7.53 17.87
C GLY A 611 9.78 -6.06 17.91
N GLN A 612 9.43 -5.56 16.75
CA GLN A 612 8.94 -4.20 16.54
C GLN A 612 7.48 -4.09 16.95
N ARG A 613 7.06 -2.90 17.38
CA ARG A 613 5.67 -2.60 17.73
C ARG A 613 4.75 -2.84 16.53
N ILE A 614 3.61 -3.44 16.78
CA ILE A 614 2.52 -3.41 15.82
C ILE A 614 1.76 -2.10 16.06
N GLY A 615 1.65 -1.27 15.02
CA GLY A 615 1.05 0.05 15.06
C GLY A 615 1.87 1.08 14.30
N THR A 616 1.34 2.27 14.10
CA THR A 616 2.03 3.38 13.43
C THR A 616 3.21 3.92 14.24
N GLU A 617 3.24 3.63 15.52
CA GLU A 617 4.30 4.01 16.46
C GLU A 617 5.59 3.20 16.24
N GLY A 618 5.49 2.02 15.61
CA GLY A 618 6.63 1.17 15.26
C GLY A 618 7.22 1.51 13.89
N TYR A 619 7.59 2.77 13.65
CA TYR A 619 8.05 3.23 12.36
C TYR A 619 9.57 3.18 12.19
N GLY A 620 10.00 3.14 10.93
CA GLY A 620 11.34 3.39 10.47
C GLY A 620 11.33 4.45 9.38
N TRP A 621 12.48 4.75 8.78
CA TRP A 621 12.57 5.69 7.67
C TRP A 621 13.87 5.52 6.88
N ILE A 622 13.95 6.11 5.69
CA ILE A 622 15.14 6.07 4.83
C ILE A 622 15.81 7.46 4.86
N PRO A 623 16.81 7.69 5.73
CA PRO A 623 17.49 8.98 5.84
C PRO A 623 18.44 9.27 4.69
N ARG A 624 18.96 8.25 4.02
CA ARG A 624 19.95 8.39 2.95
C ARG A 624 19.79 7.32 1.90
N TYR A 625 20.02 7.71 0.65
CA TYR A 625 20.10 6.79 -0.46
C TYR A 625 20.91 7.39 -1.62
N TYR A 626 21.38 6.51 -2.47
CA TYR A 626 22.02 6.83 -3.75
C TYR A 626 21.74 5.71 -4.74
N VAL A 627 21.49 6.05 -5.99
CA VAL A 627 21.22 5.06 -7.06
C VAL A 627 22.08 5.40 -8.26
N SER A 628 22.81 4.41 -8.75
CA SER A 628 23.53 4.45 -10.03
C SER A 628 23.66 3.05 -10.61
N ASP A 629 24.13 2.95 -11.85
CA ASP A 629 24.29 1.65 -12.54
C ASP A 629 25.43 0.79 -11.95
N ASN A 630 26.43 1.41 -11.33
CA ASN A 630 27.57 0.69 -10.80
C ASN A 630 27.39 0.30 -9.33
N ILE A 631 26.77 1.18 -8.55
CA ILE A 631 26.60 1.00 -7.12
C ILE A 631 25.36 1.75 -6.68
N SER A 632 24.54 1.08 -5.89
CA SER A 632 23.42 1.76 -5.22
C SER A 632 23.47 1.55 -3.73
N TYR A 633 22.89 2.47 -2.99
CA TYR A 633 22.94 2.50 -1.53
C TYR A 633 21.61 2.96 -0.96
N VAL A 634 21.20 2.32 0.14
CA VAL A 634 20.09 2.77 0.97
C VAL A 634 20.41 2.54 2.44
N ALA A 635 20.11 3.50 3.30
CA ALA A 635 20.14 3.36 4.75
C ALA A 635 18.71 3.42 5.28
N GLY A 636 18.35 2.44 6.12
CA GLY A 636 17.13 2.47 6.91
C GLY A 636 17.44 2.67 8.38
N ASP A 637 16.69 3.51 9.05
CA ASP A 637 16.73 3.70 10.49
C ASP A 637 15.42 3.17 11.11
N ALA A 638 15.52 2.13 11.92
CA ALA A 638 14.43 1.49 12.63
C ALA A 638 14.58 1.63 14.17
N SER A 639 15.37 2.60 14.64
CA SER A 639 15.61 2.82 16.06
C SER A 639 14.34 3.05 16.87
N ASN A 640 13.30 3.61 16.24
CA ASN A 640 12.01 3.88 16.84
C ASN A 640 11.00 2.71 16.75
N ALA A 641 11.36 1.64 16.05
CA ALA A 641 10.38 0.59 15.73
C ALA A 641 10.08 -0.34 16.92
N TYR A 642 11.02 -0.50 17.85
CA TYR A 642 10.95 -1.51 18.92
C TYR A 642 10.26 -0.99 20.19
N GLY A 643 9.67 -1.91 20.95
CA GLY A 643 9.06 -1.65 22.25
C GLY A 643 7.69 -2.30 22.41
N LYS A 644 7.03 -1.97 23.51
CA LYS A 644 5.66 -2.43 23.82
C LYS A 644 4.68 -1.97 22.77
N VAL A 645 3.67 -2.79 22.50
CA VAL A 645 2.54 -2.37 21.66
C VAL A 645 1.73 -1.34 22.43
N ILE A 646 1.66 -0.12 21.90
CA ILE A 646 0.95 1.02 22.49
C ILE A 646 -0.18 1.54 21.60
N SER A 647 -0.32 1.00 20.39
CA SER A 647 -1.40 1.34 19.47
C SER A 647 -2.76 0.98 20.06
N PRO A 648 -3.64 1.98 20.30
CA PRO A 648 -4.96 1.70 20.85
C PRO A 648 -5.77 0.72 20.00
N LEU A 649 -5.64 0.81 18.67
CA LEU A 649 -6.28 -0.12 17.73
C LEU A 649 -5.82 -1.57 17.96
N TRP A 650 -4.52 -1.80 18.09
CA TRP A 650 -3.99 -3.15 18.25
C TRP A 650 -4.24 -3.71 19.64
N LEU A 651 -4.19 -2.86 20.69
CA LEU A 651 -4.56 -3.27 22.05
C LEU A 651 -6.04 -3.68 22.13
N LEU A 652 -6.93 -2.93 21.49
CA LEU A 652 -8.35 -3.28 21.41
C LEU A 652 -8.56 -4.61 20.67
N ARG A 653 -7.92 -4.77 19.51
CA ARG A 653 -7.99 -6.03 18.73
C ARG A 653 -7.41 -7.22 19.47
N GLY A 654 -6.34 -7.02 20.22
CA GLY A 654 -5.77 -8.03 21.10
C GLY A 654 -6.80 -8.52 22.11
N LYS A 655 -7.44 -7.59 22.82
CA LYS A 655 -8.48 -7.88 23.79
C LYS A 655 -9.67 -8.65 23.17
N GLN A 656 -10.15 -8.22 22.00
CA GLN A 656 -11.27 -8.85 21.30
C GLN A 656 -10.96 -10.27 20.79
N SER A 657 -9.69 -10.54 20.48
CA SER A 657 -9.24 -11.79 19.89
C SER A 657 -8.48 -12.71 20.87
N ASN A 658 -8.48 -12.35 22.16
CA ASN A 658 -7.70 -13.03 23.20
C ASN A 658 -6.21 -13.16 22.84
N LEU A 659 -5.65 -12.08 22.27
CA LEU A 659 -4.22 -11.97 21.96
C LEU A 659 -3.54 -11.09 23.01
N GLU A 660 -2.44 -11.57 23.54
CA GLU A 660 -1.65 -10.86 24.53
C GLU A 660 -0.34 -10.36 23.89
N PHE A 661 -0.09 -9.05 24.00
CA PHE A 661 1.18 -8.45 23.58
C PHE A 661 2.12 -8.38 24.78
N SER A 662 2.74 -9.50 25.09
CA SER A 662 3.62 -9.70 26.24
C SER A 662 5.05 -10.08 25.81
N PRO A 663 6.03 -10.09 26.73
CA PRO A 663 7.38 -10.56 26.45
C PRO A 663 7.44 -11.98 25.90
N GLU A 664 6.60 -12.89 26.40
CA GLU A 664 6.50 -14.27 25.96
C GLU A 664 6.07 -14.39 24.51
N ASN A 665 5.27 -13.42 24.06
CA ASN A 665 4.76 -13.33 22.68
C ASN A 665 5.63 -12.44 21.78
N GLY A 666 6.67 -11.81 22.33
CA GLY A 666 7.71 -11.09 21.60
C GLY A 666 7.57 -9.56 21.58
N TRP A 667 6.90 -8.97 22.56
CA TRP A 667 6.76 -7.51 22.70
C TRP A 667 7.05 -7.02 24.11
N ASP A 668 8.12 -6.26 24.25
CA ASP A 668 8.48 -5.53 25.48
C ASP A 668 9.42 -4.36 25.13
N ASP A 669 9.74 -3.56 26.11
CA ASP A 669 10.79 -2.55 25.98
C ASP A 669 12.14 -3.23 25.81
N THR A 670 12.94 -2.73 24.87
CA THR A 670 14.18 -3.41 24.43
C THR A 670 15.44 -2.65 24.78
N SER A 671 15.33 -1.46 25.39
CA SER A 671 16.45 -0.52 25.59
C SER A 671 17.22 -0.16 24.30
N LEU A 672 16.65 -0.41 23.12
CA LEU A 672 17.28 -0.11 21.84
C LEU A 672 17.47 1.39 21.66
N LYS A 673 18.68 1.80 21.26
CA LYS A 673 19.04 3.18 20.92
C LYS A 673 19.21 3.36 19.42
N ILE A 674 19.90 2.44 18.77
CA ILE A 674 20.22 2.51 17.35
C ILE A 674 19.98 1.15 16.71
N PHE A 675 19.19 1.15 15.65
CA PHE A 675 19.17 0.12 14.62
C PHE A 675 19.16 0.77 13.25
N ARG A 676 20.32 0.85 12.62
CA ARG A 676 20.49 1.29 11.24
C ARG A 676 20.97 0.15 10.40
N ARG A 677 20.29 -0.08 9.28
CA ARG A 677 20.70 -1.06 8.26
C ARG A 677 21.13 -0.31 7.01
N HIS A 678 22.34 -0.57 6.58
CA HIS A 678 22.92 -0.03 5.36
C HIS A 678 22.97 -1.16 4.33
N ILE A 679 22.45 -0.91 3.13
CA ILE A 679 22.48 -1.86 2.01
C ILE A 679 23.19 -1.20 0.85
N VAL A 680 24.22 -1.87 0.34
CA VAL A 680 24.94 -1.50 -0.89
C VAL A 680 24.72 -2.61 -1.90
N THR A 681 24.27 -2.29 -3.12
CA THR A 681 24.20 -3.23 -4.22
C THR A 681 25.29 -2.92 -5.23
N LEU A 682 25.96 -3.94 -5.74
CA LEU A 682 27.17 -3.81 -6.56
C LEU A 682 26.85 -4.05 -8.06
N GLY A 683 26.27 -3.07 -8.69
CA GLY A 683 25.97 -3.08 -10.12
C GLY A 683 25.15 -4.31 -10.55
N LYS A 684 25.52 -4.91 -11.68
CA LYS A 684 24.85 -6.10 -12.24
C LYS A 684 25.37 -7.43 -11.69
N SER A 685 26.23 -7.40 -10.66
CA SER A 685 26.91 -8.59 -10.15
C SER A 685 26.01 -9.56 -9.36
N GLY A 686 24.85 -9.11 -8.91
CA GLY A 686 24.00 -9.87 -7.97
C GLY A 686 24.48 -9.82 -6.52
N TYR A 687 25.60 -9.15 -6.23
CA TYR A 687 26.11 -8.95 -4.89
C TYR A 687 25.45 -7.76 -4.19
N SER A 688 25.15 -7.96 -2.93
CA SER A 688 24.71 -6.90 -2.02
C SER A 688 25.48 -7.03 -0.70
N PHE A 689 25.87 -5.91 -0.12
CA PHE A 689 26.47 -5.82 1.19
C PHE A 689 25.50 -5.17 2.15
N ILE A 690 25.20 -5.83 3.27
CA ILE A 690 24.28 -5.37 4.31
C ILE A 690 25.09 -5.19 5.59
N TYR A 691 24.99 -4.01 6.19
CA TYR A 691 25.69 -3.69 7.41
C TYR A 691 24.72 -3.12 8.45
N ASP A 692 24.72 -3.73 9.66
CA ASP A 692 23.83 -3.35 10.75
C ASP A 692 24.63 -2.67 11.87
N GLU A 693 24.25 -1.43 12.16
CA GLU A 693 24.66 -0.69 13.36
C GLU A 693 23.62 -0.87 14.44
N LEU A 694 24.02 -1.51 15.53
CA LEU A 694 23.16 -1.83 16.66
C LEU A 694 23.76 -1.29 17.97
N GLU A 695 22.91 -0.55 18.72
CA GLU A 695 23.27 -0.01 20.04
C GLU A 695 22.07 -0.04 20.98
N ALA A 696 22.27 -0.45 22.22
CA ALA A 696 21.28 -0.45 23.29
C ALA A 696 21.82 0.23 24.56
N GLU A 697 20.94 0.70 25.42
CA GLU A 697 21.32 1.30 26.71
C GLU A 697 21.90 0.26 27.68
N GLU A 698 21.32 -0.95 27.66
CA GLU A 698 21.76 -2.09 28.45
C GLU A 698 22.24 -3.24 27.57
N PRO A 699 23.07 -4.19 28.10
CA PRO A 699 23.48 -5.35 27.32
C PRO A 699 22.31 -6.24 26.93
N VAL A 700 22.10 -6.46 25.61
CA VAL A 700 21.03 -7.26 25.03
C VAL A 700 21.58 -8.33 24.10
N THR A 701 20.81 -9.37 23.83
CA THR A 701 21.10 -10.30 22.75
C THR A 701 20.54 -9.75 21.43
N TRP A 702 21.31 -9.90 20.36
CA TRP A 702 20.97 -9.48 19.00
C TRP A 702 20.75 -10.72 18.15
N SER A 703 19.54 -10.88 17.58
CA SER A 703 19.23 -12.05 16.75
C SER A 703 19.00 -11.64 15.31
N TYR A 704 19.91 -12.04 14.42
CA TYR A 704 19.80 -11.86 12.98
C TYR A 704 18.92 -12.99 12.42
N GLN A 705 17.95 -12.64 11.58
CA GLN A 705 16.97 -13.60 11.06
C GLN A 705 16.96 -13.66 9.54
N LEU A 706 16.83 -14.89 9.00
CA LEU A 706 16.56 -15.16 7.59
C LEU A 706 15.45 -16.22 7.47
N HIS A 707 14.67 -16.12 6.40
CA HIS A 707 13.53 -17.00 6.17
C HIS A 707 13.46 -17.44 4.71
N THR A 708 12.94 -18.64 4.50
CA THR A 708 12.55 -19.14 3.17
C THR A 708 11.15 -19.75 3.23
N VAL A 709 10.42 -19.68 2.11
CA VAL A 709 9.03 -20.15 2.04
C VAL A 709 8.84 -21.35 1.09
N THR A 710 9.84 -21.64 0.27
CA THR A 710 9.74 -22.69 -0.76
C THR A 710 10.58 -23.93 -0.42
N ASN A 711 11.84 -23.71 -0.04
CA ASN A 711 12.81 -24.77 0.23
C ASN A 711 13.52 -24.54 1.57
N PRO A 712 14.00 -25.60 2.25
CA PRO A 712 14.86 -25.43 3.42
C PRO A 712 16.15 -24.69 3.07
N MET A 713 16.70 -23.99 4.05
CA MET A 713 18.02 -23.38 3.96
C MET A 713 19.13 -24.39 4.28
N ASN A 714 20.25 -24.27 3.59
CA ASN A 714 21.49 -24.94 3.96
C ASN A 714 22.34 -23.99 4.78
N VAL A 715 22.76 -24.41 5.96
CA VAL A 715 23.57 -23.60 6.87
C VAL A 715 24.91 -24.29 7.14
N ASN A 716 25.99 -23.54 6.97
CA ASN A 716 27.35 -23.98 7.27
C ASN A 716 28.09 -22.91 8.06
N LYS A 717 28.59 -23.25 9.25
CA LYS A 717 29.32 -22.33 10.14
C LYS A 717 30.83 -22.57 9.98
N THR A 718 31.54 -21.52 9.66
CA THR A 718 33.01 -21.48 9.61
C THR A 718 33.56 -20.72 10.82
N ARG A 719 34.89 -20.53 10.88
CA ARG A 719 35.51 -19.67 11.90
C ARG A 719 35.29 -18.18 11.66
N GLU A 720 35.04 -17.78 10.39
CA GLU A 720 34.98 -16.38 9.96
C GLU A 720 33.57 -15.89 9.78
N TYR A 721 32.65 -16.76 9.31
CA TYR A 721 31.28 -16.41 8.97
C TYR A 721 30.32 -17.61 9.10
N VAL A 722 29.05 -17.32 9.14
CA VAL A 722 27.98 -18.29 8.91
C VAL A 722 27.51 -18.14 7.47
N HIS A 723 27.55 -19.23 6.69
CA HIS A 723 27.01 -19.28 5.34
C HIS A 723 25.60 -19.86 5.35
N ILE A 724 24.64 -19.13 4.83
CA ILE A 724 23.23 -19.53 4.72
C ILE A 724 22.83 -19.46 3.24
N ARG A 725 22.33 -20.55 2.71
CA ARG A 725 21.93 -20.64 1.30
C ARG A 725 20.44 -20.91 1.18
N ALA A 726 19.74 -20.03 0.47
CA ALA A 726 18.37 -20.20 0.02
C ALA A 726 18.34 -20.60 -1.45
N THR A 727 17.42 -21.50 -1.84
CA THR A 727 17.32 -21.97 -3.23
C THR A 727 15.89 -21.93 -3.72
N SER A 728 15.72 -21.67 -5.02
CA SER A 728 14.48 -21.87 -5.78
C SER A 728 14.70 -22.93 -6.87
N LYS A 729 13.77 -23.03 -7.82
CA LYS A 729 13.95 -23.92 -8.98
C LYS A 729 15.18 -23.52 -9.79
N ASP A 730 15.34 -22.22 -10.09
CA ASP A 730 16.28 -21.71 -11.08
C ASP A 730 17.37 -20.82 -10.47
N GLY A 731 17.32 -20.52 -9.17
CA GLY A 731 18.25 -19.58 -8.53
C GLY A 731 18.61 -19.93 -7.11
N ALA A 732 19.65 -19.25 -6.63
CA ALA A 732 20.12 -19.32 -5.26
C ALA A 732 20.46 -17.92 -4.73
N SER A 733 20.43 -17.78 -3.41
CA SER A 733 20.92 -16.61 -2.69
C SER A 733 21.76 -17.10 -1.52
N ASP A 734 23.05 -16.74 -1.53
CA ASP A 734 24.03 -17.08 -0.51
C ASP A 734 24.24 -15.88 0.40
N ALA A 735 23.99 -16.03 1.68
CA ALA A 735 24.27 -15.02 2.71
C ALA A 735 25.49 -15.46 3.51
N TYR A 736 26.52 -14.63 3.54
CA TYR A 736 27.72 -14.81 4.34
C TYR A 736 27.67 -13.79 5.48
N LEU A 737 27.32 -14.28 6.67
CA LEU A 737 27.09 -13.45 7.87
C LEU A 737 28.35 -13.39 8.72
N PHE A 738 28.97 -12.21 8.77
CA PHE A 738 30.05 -11.83 9.69
C PHE A 738 29.46 -11.07 10.88
N SER A 739 30.13 -11.10 12.01
CA SER A 739 29.69 -10.43 13.21
C SER A 739 30.86 -9.94 14.09
N SER A 740 30.55 -8.98 14.96
CA SER A 740 31.54 -8.44 15.91
C SER A 740 31.82 -9.35 17.12
N GLY A 741 31.03 -10.40 17.31
CA GLY A 741 31.16 -11.37 18.41
C GLY A 741 30.76 -12.77 17.99
N THR A 742 30.68 -13.67 18.95
CA THR A 742 30.22 -15.06 18.73
C THR A 742 28.75 -15.11 18.45
N LEU A 743 28.36 -16.12 17.66
CA LEU A 743 26.95 -16.37 17.28
C LEU A 743 26.57 -17.81 17.67
N GLU A 744 25.43 -17.93 18.31
CA GLU A 744 24.70 -19.18 18.41
C GLU A 744 23.67 -19.24 17.26
N THR A 745 23.59 -20.38 16.55
CA THR A 745 22.75 -20.51 15.37
C THR A 745 21.71 -21.60 15.56
N ASP A 746 20.48 -21.30 15.15
CA ASP A 746 19.37 -22.26 15.12
C ASP A 746 18.66 -22.23 13.78
N THR A 747 18.08 -23.38 13.38
CA THR A 747 17.29 -23.54 12.18
C THR A 747 16.07 -24.41 12.47
N THR A 748 14.89 -23.89 12.20
CA THR A 748 13.65 -24.61 12.40
C THR A 748 12.69 -24.47 11.24
N SER A 749 11.83 -25.47 11.03
CA SER A 749 10.70 -25.40 10.10
C SER A 749 9.37 -25.15 10.82
N ARG A 750 9.39 -24.92 12.12
CA ARG A 750 8.21 -24.69 12.93
C ARG A 750 7.93 -23.20 13.09
N PHE A 751 6.67 -22.84 12.97
CA PHE A 751 6.22 -21.52 13.36
C PHE A 751 6.12 -21.40 14.89
N PHE A 752 6.23 -20.19 15.41
CA PHE A 752 5.97 -19.89 16.82
C PHE A 752 4.55 -20.30 17.23
N VAL A 753 3.57 -20.04 16.36
CA VAL A 753 2.21 -20.58 16.44
C VAL A 753 1.91 -21.29 15.13
N PRO A 754 1.47 -22.56 15.15
CA PRO A 754 1.12 -23.30 13.95
C PRO A 754 0.09 -22.57 13.09
N ALA A 755 0.25 -22.62 11.77
CA ALA A 755 -0.72 -22.07 10.83
C ALA A 755 -1.74 -23.13 10.46
N VAL A 756 -3.01 -22.90 10.76
CA VAL A 756 -4.11 -23.77 10.38
C VAL A 756 -5.08 -23.07 9.44
N ASN A 757 -5.51 -23.77 8.42
CA ASN A 757 -6.51 -23.26 7.49
C ASN A 757 -7.92 -23.58 8.01
N TRP A 758 -8.39 -22.80 8.97
CA TRP A 758 -9.74 -22.95 9.56
C TRP A 758 -10.89 -22.73 8.55
N LEU A 759 -10.59 -22.35 7.30
CA LEU A 759 -11.53 -22.31 6.19
C LEU A 759 -11.67 -23.68 5.50
N ARG A 760 -10.85 -24.68 5.86
CA ARG A 760 -10.89 -26.05 5.34
C ARG A 760 -10.87 -27.02 6.50
N ALA A 761 -12.03 -27.56 6.83
CA ALA A 761 -12.16 -28.67 7.77
C ALA A 761 -12.28 -29.99 7.00
N ASP A 762 -11.73 -31.08 7.56
CA ASP A 762 -12.01 -32.43 7.11
C ASP A 762 -13.42 -32.87 7.60
N GLU A 763 -13.83 -34.10 7.23
CA GLU A 763 -15.12 -34.68 7.64
C GLU A 763 -15.29 -34.83 9.16
N LYS A 764 -14.19 -34.81 9.92
CA LYS A 764 -14.14 -34.88 11.38
C LYS A 764 -14.04 -33.52 12.05
N GLY A 765 -14.01 -32.42 11.26
CA GLY A 765 -13.89 -31.07 11.75
C GLY A 765 -12.45 -30.62 12.05
N HIS A 766 -11.42 -31.40 11.69
CA HIS A 766 -10.04 -30.96 11.84
C HIS A 766 -9.63 -30.01 10.71
N PHE A 767 -8.96 -28.91 11.06
CA PHE A 767 -8.49 -27.94 10.09
C PHE A 767 -7.19 -28.40 9.40
N ALA A 768 -7.11 -28.20 8.10
CA ALA A 768 -5.91 -28.48 7.33
C ALA A 768 -4.76 -27.55 7.76
N PRO A 769 -3.55 -28.07 8.06
CA PRO A 769 -2.40 -27.22 8.32
C PRO A 769 -1.95 -26.52 7.03
N TYR A 770 -1.41 -25.31 7.17
CA TYR A 770 -0.61 -24.70 6.13
C TYR A 770 0.80 -25.31 6.11
N PRO A 771 1.51 -25.28 4.95
CA PRO A 771 2.91 -25.68 4.89
C PRO A 771 3.77 -24.88 5.85
N ASN A 772 4.75 -25.52 6.49
CA ASN A 772 5.75 -24.82 7.28
C ASN A 772 6.70 -24.04 6.36
N HIS A 773 7.25 -22.95 6.89
CA HIS A 773 8.37 -22.23 6.30
C HIS A 773 9.63 -22.52 7.12
N TRP A 774 10.79 -22.10 6.63
CA TRP A 774 12.06 -22.33 7.30
C TRP A 774 12.59 -21.01 7.85
N HIS A 775 13.12 -21.08 9.08
CA HIS A 775 13.58 -19.96 9.86
C HIS A 775 15.01 -20.23 10.29
N PHE A 776 15.91 -19.28 10.02
CA PHE A 776 17.27 -19.26 10.54
C PHE A 776 17.40 -18.09 11.51
N THR A 777 18.05 -18.34 12.64
CA THR A 777 18.35 -17.31 13.63
C THR A 777 19.83 -17.44 14.06
N ALA A 778 20.55 -16.31 14.10
CA ALA A 778 21.89 -16.21 14.64
C ALA A 778 21.87 -15.20 15.78
N THR A 779 22.09 -15.66 17.01
CA THR A 779 21.95 -14.87 18.23
C THR A 779 23.32 -14.63 18.87
N SER A 780 23.61 -13.38 19.26
CA SER A 780 24.82 -12.94 19.92
C SER A 780 24.77 -13.19 21.43
N ASP A 781 25.92 -13.17 22.08
CA ASP A 781 26.03 -12.89 23.52
C ASP A 781 25.44 -11.50 23.82
N LYS A 782 25.11 -11.24 25.11
CA LYS A 782 24.64 -9.94 25.57
C LYS A 782 25.68 -8.86 25.42
N GLN A 783 25.42 -7.85 24.58
CA GLN A 783 26.29 -6.71 24.33
C GLN A 783 25.49 -5.42 24.11
N LYS A 784 26.04 -4.27 24.53
CA LYS A 784 25.42 -2.94 24.27
C LYS A 784 25.56 -2.51 22.82
N VAL A 785 26.66 -2.84 22.18
CA VAL A 785 27.00 -2.44 20.81
C VAL A 785 27.33 -3.70 20.03
N TYR A 786 26.68 -3.84 18.88
CA TYR A 786 26.91 -4.99 18.01
C TYR A 786 26.92 -4.60 16.53
N ARG A 787 27.61 -5.40 15.73
CA ARG A 787 27.69 -5.22 14.28
C ARG A 787 27.48 -6.54 13.56
N PHE A 788 26.59 -6.53 12.58
CA PHE A 788 26.54 -7.57 11.57
C PHE A 788 27.01 -7.02 10.23
N ALA A 789 27.71 -7.81 9.48
CA ALA A 789 28.07 -7.53 8.10
C ALA A 789 27.73 -8.76 7.26
N THR A 790 26.77 -8.62 6.37
CA THR A 790 26.26 -9.73 5.56
C THR A 790 26.54 -9.46 4.10
N ILE A 791 27.20 -10.39 3.42
CA ILE A 791 27.30 -10.37 1.97
C ILE A 791 26.22 -11.29 1.44
N VAL A 792 25.37 -10.80 0.57
CA VAL A 792 24.33 -11.57 -0.10
C VAL A 792 24.67 -11.65 -1.59
N TYR A 793 24.79 -12.86 -2.10
CA TYR A 793 24.99 -13.11 -3.53
C TYR A 793 23.80 -13.86 -4.11
N THR A 794 23.09 -13.22 -5.03
CA THR A 794 21.89 -13.78 -5.68
C THR A 794 22.18 -14.06 -7.15
N HIS A 795 22.00 -15.30 -7.57
CA HIS A 795 22.50 -15.80 -8.86
C HIS A 795 21.70 -16.97 -9.42
N ALA A 796 22.00 -17.37 -10.67
CA ALA A 796 21.46 -18.57 -11.28
C ALA A 796 22.02 -19.83 -10.60
N LYS A 797 21.17 -20.82 -10.36
CA LYS A 797 21.58 -22.10 -9.74
C LYS A 797 22.54 -22.92 -10.60
N GLU A 798 22.44 -22.79 -11.92
CA GLU A 798 23.33 -23.47 -12.88
C GLU A 798 24.79 -23.05 -12.78
N ASN A 799 25.07 -21.89 -12.18
CA ASN A 799 26.41 -21.35 -11.99
C ASN A 799 27.05 -21.74 -10.64
N ASP A 800 26.53 -22.75 -9.97
CA ASP A 800 27.00 -23.13 -8.62
C ASP A 800 28.51 -23.44 -8.54
N ALA A 801 29.09 -24.01 -9.58
CA ALA A 801 30.54 -24.34 -9.63
C ALA A 801 31.42 -23.07 -9.69
N GLU A 802 31.00 -22.05 -10.45
CA GLU A 802 31.68 -20.74 -10.52
C GLU A 802 31.50 -19.97 -9.21
N ASN A 803 30.35 -20.11 -8.59
CA ASN A 803 29.98 -19.43 -7.35
C ASN A 803 30.73 -19.96 -6.13
N ALA A 804 31.17 -21.21 -6.14
CA ALA A 804 32.06 -21.77 -5.11
C ALA A 804 33.41 -21.04 -5.01
N GLN A 805 33.85 -20.39 -6.10
CA GLN A 805 35.06 -19.55 -6.14
C GLN A 805 34.80 -18.13 -5.65
N ALA A 806 33.56 -17.72 -5.56
CA ALA A 806 33.13 -16.37 -5.22
C ALA A 806 32.85 -16.17 -3.71
N ALA A 807 33.16 -17.15 -2.86
CA ALA A 807 33.03 -17.00 -1.41
C ALA A 807 33.90 -15.83 -0.88
N PRO A 808 33.38 -15.02 0.04
CA PRO A 808 34.13 -13.88 0.57
C PRO A 808 35.37 -14.33 1.31
N ARG A 809 36.44 -13.54 1.21
CA ARG A 809 37.73 -13.78 1.91
C ARG A 809 38.03 -12.58 2.80
N LYS A 810 38.28 -12.83 4.08
CA LYS A 810 38.79 -11.81 4.96
C LYS A 810 40.28 -11.62 4.71
N LEU A 811 40.68 -10.38 4.41
CA LEU A 811 42.06 -10.02 4.18
C LEU A 811 42.76 -9.67 5.48
N LYS A 812 44.12 -9.60 5.44
CA LYS A 812 44.94 -9.31 6.63
C LYS A 812 44.65 -7.92 7.25
N ASP A 813 44.21 -6.96 6.46
CA ASP A 813 43.84 -5.62 6.89
C ASP A 813 42.39 -5.54 7.44
N GLY A 814 41.72 -6.67 7.59
CA GLY A 814 40.35 -6.77 8.08
C GLY A 814 39.27 -6.47 7.02
N SER A 815 39.65 -6.09 5.79
CA SER A 815 38.68 -5.95 4.69
C SER A 815 38.18 -7.31 4.20
N ILE A 816 37.05 -7.31 3.52
CA ILE A 816 36.42 -8.50 2.95
C ILE A 816 36.47 -8.37 1.43
N GLN A 817 37.19 -9.26 0.77
CA GLN A 817 37.24 -9.35 -0.69
C GLN A 817 36.13 -10.26 -1.18
N ILE A 818 35.42 -9.82 -2.24
CA ILE A 818 34.42 -10.61 -2.96
C ILE A 818 34.47 -10.27 -4.44
N GLY A 819 34.84 -11.25 -5.29
CA GLY A 819 35.15 -10.97 -6.67
C GLY A 819 36.21 -9.87 -6.77
N ASP A 820 35.94 -8.86 -7.59
CA ASP A 820 36.79 -7.67 -7.77
C ASP A 820 36.56 -6.59 -6.70
N TRP A 821 35.63 -6.80 -5.76
CA TRP A 821 35.27 -5.82 -4.73
C TRP A 821 36.04 -6.05 -3.44
N ASN A 822 36.49 -4.94 -2.84
CA ASN A 822 37.13 -4.94 -1.53
C ASN A 822 36.31 -4.06 -0.56
N ILE A 823 35.71 -4.70 0.42
CA ILE A 823 34.79 -4.06 1.36
C ILE A 823 35.52 -3.81 2.68
N LYS A 824 35.65 -2.54 3.07
CA LYS A 824 36.16 -2.13 4.39
C LYS A 824 35.00 -1.76 5.27
N ALA A 825 34.61 -2.67 6.15
CA ALA A 825 33.59 -2.43 7.17
C ALA A 825 34.18 -2.61 8.55
N ASN A 826 33.93 -1.66 9.45
CA ASN A 826 34.32 -1.82 10.85
C ASN A 826 33.34 -2.76 11.55
N ILE A 827 33.72 -4.04 11.66
CA ILE A 827 32.94 -5.05 12.40
C ILE A 827 33.36 -5.13 13.86
N SER A 828 34.40 -4.41 14.26
CA SER A 828 34.79 -4.33 15.65
C SER A 828 33.95 -3.34 16.45
N THR A 829 33.60 -3.71 17.68
CA THR A 829 32.95 -2.81 18.65
C THR A 829 33.97 -2.12 19.55
N ALA A 830 35.24 -2.48 19.45
CA ALA A 830 36.31 -1.80 20.14
C ALA A 830 36.68 -0.50 19.42
N GLY A 831 36.18 0.61 19.91
CA GLY A 831 36.54 2.01 19.71
C GLY A 831 36.84 2.52 18.33
#